data_e7d21186d3597a9c30909010608e7252
#
_entry.id   e7d21186d3597a9c30909010608e7252
#
_cell.length_a   1.000
_cell.length_b   1.000
_cell.length_c   1.000
_cell.angle_alpha   90.00
_cell.angle_beta   90.00
_cell.angle_gamma   90.00
#
_symmetry.space_group_name_H-M   'P 1'
#
loop_
_entity.id
_entity.type
_entity.pdbx_description
1 polymer ?
#
loop_
_entity_poly.entity_id
_entity_poly.type
_entity_poly.pdbx_seq_one_letter_code
_entity_poly.pdbx_strand_id
1 'polypeptide(L)'
;MNKVELLAPAGSYESFLGAIHAGADAVYLGGVKYGARAFAENFDEETLCRAIYYAHLFDRKVYLTLNTLMKQSELNEVEAFLIPFYNAGLDGVIVQDLGLLSFLKRTFPMLELHISTQMAVTGPYSVRMLKEEGAVRVVPARELSLKEMELLKKEGLEIETFIHGAMCYSYSGQCFFSSFLGGRSGNRGKCAQSCRLPYQVNIDGKENGKVKKEEYPLSLKDMCSIELVPELIRAGIDSFKIEGRMKRPEYVAGVTSIYRKYIDLCYKNGMQSIKVEKADWEALKSLYIRTDIQDGYYKRHNGKEMVTIHKPSYSGIDENFATTIYEKYVKQPLKAEVSGFVTLKKGQPATLQLMFKDHILCLEGSVVDSAQKRPVGKEEVEKQLNKTGNTDFKFSFLEIDMDEDIFIPLKSLNELRRQAFEQLEQQLKKRVEEVRRESLNASKLGIQQEKCNIETMKKNSHTDLIAGSESVDDEKQIHVLVSTYEQCKVALANSGVNRVYVSGDLLLDAKSEFIQHLKVFSKEKEIWIKTSEVLRAKDYDKLEELIGISKEFAKGMLISNLETYSFLKYHNYTGQVALNYHVYTWNQESMKFWEDKAQSFLMPVECNIHEWKNLQNEKAEYLCYGKIPMMVTANCIRKTKGACRNLGVSFEDSITDRYQTGFKVQINCNYCYNVIYNSVPNSLHQNLEQIVKLEGKGLRLDFTTESEREMKQILQAYEEYMKVGTADFSFIKEYTTGHYKKGAL
;
A
#
# COMPACT_ATOMS: atom_id res chain seq x y z
N MET A 1 26.81 4.18 9.32
CA MET A 1 25.47 3.68 8.98
C MET A 1 24.47 4.43 9.84
N ASN A 2 23.45 5.03 9.27
CA ASN A 2 22.35 5.58 10.04
C ASN A 2 21.67 4.44 10.79
N LYS A 3 21.13 4.73 11.99
CA LYS A 3 20.40 3.74 12.77
C LYS A 3 19.09 3.40 12.03
N VAL A 4 18.73 2.11 11.95
CA VAL A 4 17.47 1.68 11.34
C VAL A 4 16.27 2.26 12.12
N GLU A 5 15.29 2.80 11.41
CA GLU A 5 14.04 3.30 11.97
C GLU A 5 13.17 2.13 12.43
N LEU A 6 12.60 2.21 13.62
CA LEU A 6 11.54 1.30 14.10
C LEU A 6 10.18 1.98 13.92
N LEU A 7 9.40 1.51 12.95
CA LEU A 7 8.10 2.05 12.57
C LEU A 7 6.96 1.24 13.19
N ALA A 8 6.27 1.82 14.16
CA ALA A 8 5.18 1.19 14.87
C ALA A 8 3.80 1.57 14.32
N PRO A 9 2.78 0.67 14.41
CA PRO A 9 1.41 0.97 14.02
C PRO A 9 0.68 1.73 15.13
N ALA A 10 -0.28 2.61 14.75
CA ALA A 10 -1.28 3.13 15.68
C ALA A 10 -2.68 3.10 15.05
N GLY A 11 -3.63 2.45 15.73
CA GLY A 11 -5.04 2.43 15.37
C GLY A 11 -5.92 3.28 16.27
N SER A 12 -5.37 3.75 17.40
CA SER A 12 -5.97 4.66 18.37
C SER A 12 -4.90 5.55 18.97
N TYR A 13 -5.31 6.64 19.65
CA TYR A 13 -4.38 7.54 20.32
C TYR A 13 -3.59 6.84 21.45
N GLU A 14 -4.21 5.92 22.18
CA GLU A 14 -3.54 5.10 23.19
C GLU A 14 -2.44 4.21 22.57
N SER A 15 -2.74 3.59 21.41
CA SER A 15 -1.74 2.82 20.66
C SER A 15 -0.58 3.69 20.19
N PHE A 16 -0.85 4.94 19.79
CA PHE A 16 0.15 5.92 19.43
C PHE A 16 1.06 6.27 20.61
N LEU A 17 0.48 6.60 21.78
CA LEU A 17 1.27 6.85 22.99
C LEU A 17 2.14 5.64 23.36
N GLY A 18 1.53 4.45 23.35
CA GLY A 18 2.24 3.21 23.64
C GLY A 18 3.44 2.96 22.69
N ALA A 19 3.29 3.27 21.39
CA ALA A 19 4.37 3.17 20.41
C ALA A 19 5.53 4.12 20.71
N ILE A 20 5.23 5.41 20.91
CA ILE A 20 6.24 6.45 21.21
C ILE A 20 7.00 6.10 22.49
N HIS A 21 6.28 5.76 23.55
CA HIS A 21 6.87 5.48 24.87
C HIS A 21 7.66 4.16 24.89
N ALA A 22 7.32 3.20 24.03
CA ALA A 22 8.04 1.95 23.85
C ALA A 22 9.30 2.10 22.96
N GLY A 23 9.57 3.29 22.43
CA GLY A 23 10.80 3.60 21.69
C GLY A 23 10.69 3.46 20.17
N ALA A 24 9.50 3.62 19.60
CA ALA A 24 9.36 3.79 18.15
C ALA A 24 10.06 5.08 17.69
N ASP A 25 10.73 5.02 16.53
CA ASP A 25 11.33 6.19 15.88
C ASP A 25 10.30 6.92 15.01
N ALA A 26 9.31 6.18 14.50
CA ALA A 26 8.19 6.72 13.76
C ALA A 26 6.91 5.91 14.02
N VAL A 27 5.76 6.53 13.77
CA VAL A 27 4.45 5.88 13.89
C VAL A 27 3.66 6.06 12.60
N TYR A 28 3.09 4.96 12.07
CA TYR A 28 2.14 5.07 10.97
C TYR A 28 0.72 4.82 11.45
N LEU A 29 -0.19 5.66 10.99
CA LEU A 29 -1.57 5.68 11.42
C LEU A 29 -2.52 5.97 10.25
N GLY A 30 -3.82 5.91 10.48
CA GLY A 30 -4.85 6.23 9.49
C GLY A 30 -5.78 7.30 9.99
N GLY A 31 -6.14 8.22 9.11
CA GLY A 31 -7.28 9.09 9.32
C GLY A 31 -8.61 8.35 9.09
N VAL A 32 -9.71 9.02 9.32
CA VAL A 32 -11.08 8.49 9.12
C VAL A 32 -11.38 8.07 7.67
N LYS A 33 -10.58 8.53 6.69
CA LYS A 33 -10.70 8.24 5.26
C LYS A 33 -9.40 7.64 4.69
N TYR A 34 -9.50 6.93 3.57
CA TYR A 34 -8.43 6.55 2.64
C TYR A 34 -7.37 5.55 3.16
N GLY A 35 -7.57 4.95 4.32
CA GLY A 35 -6.65 3.97 4.89
C GLY A 35 -7.04 2.51 4.63
N ALA A 36 -6.06 1.62 4.38
CA ALA A 36 -6.29 0.18 4.16
C ALA A 36 -6.78 -0.61 5.41
N ARG A 37 -7.13 0.06 6.49
CA ARG A 37 -7.70 -0.50 7.72
C ARG A 37 -8.93 0.31 8.14
N ALA A 38 -9.99 0.25 7.31
CA ALA A 38 -11.21 1.02 7.51
C ALA A 38 -11.96 0.69 8.83
N PHE A 39 -11.67 -0.45 9.45
CA PHE A 39 -12.29 -0.91 10.71
C PHE A 39 -11.42 -0.64 11.96
N ALA A 40 -10.27 0.03 11.84
CA ALA A 40 -9.57 0.59 12.99
C ALA A 40 -10.38 1.79 13.53
N GLU A 41 -10.13 2.20 14.76
CA GLU A 41 -10.75 3.41 15.34
C GLU A 41 -10.40 4.65 14.51
N ASN A 42 -9.13 4.69 14.02
CA ASN A 42 -8.55 5.76 13.22
C ASN A 42 -8.56 7.14 13.95
N PHE A 43 -7.96 8.13 13.33
CA PHE A 43 -7.78 9.44 13.94
C PHE A 43 -8.66 10.46 13.23
N ASP A 44 -9.41 11.26 13.99
CA ASP A 44 -10.03 12.47 13.51
C ASP A 44 -9.00 13.60 13.33
N GLU A 45 -9.44 14.77 12.89
CA GLU A 45 -8.54 15.89 12.60
C GLU A 45 -7.82 16.39 13.86
N GLU A 46 -8.53 16.57 14.97
CA GLU A 46 -7.98 17.08 16.22
C GLU A 46 -6.95 16.12 16.80
N THR A 47 -7.32 14.85 16.90
CA THR A 47 -6.49 13.79 17.48
C THR A 47 -5.22 13.56 16.64
N LEU A 48 -5.33 13.64 15.29
CA LEU A 48 -4.18 13.47 14.40
C LEU A 48 -3.21 14.66 14.51
N CYS A 49 -3.70 15.89 14.49
CA CYS A 49 -2.87 17.08 14.70
C CYS A 49 -2.17 17.03 16.07
N ARG A 50 -2.89 16.57 17.11
CA ARG A 50 -2.32 16.36 18.44
C ARG A 50 -1.22 15.30 18.44
N ALA A 51 -1.42 14.19 17.73
CA ALA A 51 -0.42 13.12 17.62
C ALA A 51 0.86 13.60 16.90
N ILE A 52 0.72 14.36 15.82
CA ILE A 52 1.86 14.95 15.09
C ILE A 52 2.68 15.86 16.03
N TYR A 53 2.00 16.80 16.68
CA TYR A 53 2.65 17.69 17.63
C TYR A 53 3.38 16.92 18.74
N TYR A 54 2.70 15.96 19.38
CA TYR A 54 3.28 15.16 20.46
C TYR A 54 4.49 14.35 20.00
N ALA A 55 4.44 13.72 18.83
CA ALA A 55 5.58 12.99 18.27
C ALA A 55 6.81 13.90 18.08
N HIS A 56 6.61 15.11 17.57
CA HIS A 56 7.69 16.06 17.32
C HIS A 56 8.36 16.60 18.60
N LEU A 57 7.65 16.61 19.73
CA LEU A 57 8.29 16.91 21.02
C LEU A 57 9.45 15.94 21.34
N PHE A 58 9.36 14.70 20.86
CA PHE A 58 10.34 13.63 21.11
C PHE A 58 11.17 13.29 19.87
N ASP A 59 11.22 14.14 18.85
CA ASP A 59 11.93 13.89 17.57
C ASP A 59 11.47 12.58 16.89
N ARG A 60 10.15 12.31 16.93
CA ARG A 60 9.53 11.16 16.27
C ARG A 60 8.69 11.61 15.07
N LYS A 61 8.66 10.77 14.04
CA LYS A 61 7.92 11.04 12.81
C LYS A 61 6.52 10.40 12.82
N VAL A 62 5.60 11.01 12.08
CA VAL A 62 4.25 10.50 11.87
C VAL A 62 3.97 10.34 10.38
N TYR A 63 3.55 9.13 9.95
CA TYR A 63 3.21 8.84 8.57
C TYR A 63 1.73 8.49 8.45
N LEU A 64 1.01 9.22 7.60
CA LEU A 64 -0.41 8.99 7.35
C LEU A 64 -0.59 7.99 6.21
N THR A 65 -1.44 6.98 6.42
CA THR A 65 -1.77 6.01 5.36
C THR A 65 -2.86 6.52 4.44
N LEU A 66 -2.53 6.71 3.16
CA LEU A 66 -3.42 6.96 2.03
C LEU A 66 -3.28 5.81 1.03
N ASN A 67 -3.28 4.60 1.54
CA ASN A 67 -2.85 3.40 0.83
C ASN A 67 -4.03 2.54 0.34
N THR A 68 -5.07 3.19 -0.12
CA THR A 68 -6.17 2.60 -0.90
C THR A 68 -6.11 3.13 -2.33
N LEU A 69 -6.69 2.40 -3.28
CA LEU A 69 -6.97 2.94 -4.61
C LEU A 69 -8.05 4.02 -4.48
N MET A 70 -7.85 5.17 -5.11
CA MET A 70 -8.73 6.33 -5.00
C MET A 70 -9.74 6.38 -6.14
N LYS A 71 -11.03 6.47 -5.81
CA LYS A 71 -12.05 6.86 -6.79
C LYS A 71 -11.90 8.35 -7.14
N GLN A 72 -12.38 8.75 -8.31
CA GLN A 72 -12.26 10.15 -8.75
C GLN A 72 -12.87 11.15 -7.74
N SER A 73 -14.03 10.82 -7.17
CA SER A 73 -14.67 11.67 -6.15
C SER A 73 -13.81 11.83 -4.89
N GLU A 74 -13.12 10.79 -4.49
CA GLU A 74 -12.24 10.80 -3.31
C GLU A 74 -10.96 11.58 -3.56
N LEU A 75 -10.39 11.45 -4.77
CA LEU A 75 -9.20 12.21 -5.16
C LEU A 75 -9.48 13.73 -5.16
N ASN A 76 -10.69 14.13 -5.56
CA ASN A 76 -11.11 15.54 -5.53
C ASN A 76 -11.18 16.13 -4.11
N GLU A 77 -11.37 15.27 -3.07
CA GLU A 77 -11.46 15.69 -1.67
C GLU A 77 -10.12 15.61 -0.92
N VAL A 78 -9.14 14.91 -1.48
CA VAL A 78 -7.87 14.57 -0.79
C VAL A 78 -7.09 15.83 -0.39
N GLU A 79 -7.10 16.89 -1.20
CA GLU A 79 -6.40 18.13 -0.88
C GLU A 79 -6.96 18.76 0.40
N ALA A 80 -8.27 18.95 0.45
CA ALA A 80 -8.94 19.54 1.63
C ALA A 80 -8.74 18.69 2.89
N PHE A 81 -8.74 17.36 2.73
CA PHE A 81 -8.48 16.42 3.82
C PHE A 81 -7.06 16.52 4.38
N LEU A 82 -6.05 16.77 3.52
CA LEU A 82 -4.63 16.77 3.95
C LEU A 82 -4.15 18.12 4.50
N ILE A 83 -4.74 19.24 4.11
CA ILE A 83 -4.28 20.58 4.49
C ILE A 83 -4.10 20.74 6.02
N PRO A 84 -5.03 20.34 6.90
CA PRO A 84 -4.86 20.47 8.34
C PRO A 84 -3.62 19.72 8.86
N PHE A 85 -3.40 18.51 8.41
CA PHE A 85 -2.30 17.66 8.83
C PHE A 85 -0.95 18.14 8.28
N TYR A 86 -0.95 18.59 7.03
CA TYR A 86 0.23 19.20 6.40
C TYR A 86 0.68 20.43 7.19
N ASN A 87 -0.27 21.32 7.54
CA ASN A 87 0.01 22.51 8.34
C ASN A 87 0.47 22.17 9.77
N ALA A 88 -0.04 21.06 10.35
CA ALA A 88 0.42 20.57 11.65
C ALA A 88 1.81 19.95 11.60
N GLY A 89 2.42 19.75 10.40
CA GLY A 89 3.77 19.25 10.23
C GLY A 89 3.86 17.74 9.90
N LEU A 90 2.80 17.12 9.37
CA LEU A 90 2.84 15.72 8.94
C LEU A 90 4.11 15.42 8.13
N ASP A 91 4.85 14.38 8.52
CA ASP A 91 6.16 14.08 7.94
C ASP A 91 6.02 13.42 6.57
N GLY A 92 5.14 12.44 6.43
CA GLY A 92 4.99 11.72 5.17
C GLY A 92 3.67 10.98 5.04
N VAL A 93 3.44 10.47 3.83
CA VAL A 93 2.25 9.68 3.49
C VAL A 93 2.63 8.37 2.83
N ILE A 94 1.87 7.31 3.11
CA ILE A 94 2.06 5.98 2.52
C ILE A 94 0.99 5.78 1.46
N VAL A 95 1.38 5.65 0.17
CA VAL A 95 0.49 5.65 -0.98
C VAL A 95 0.58 4.38 -1.81
N GLN A 96 -0.55 3.98 -2.42
CA GLN A 96 -0.65 2.87 -3.38
C GLN A 96 -0.95 3.37 -4.80
N ASP A 97 -1.76 4.40 -4.93
CA ASP A 97 -2.30 4.91 -6.20
C ASP A 97 -1.29 5.84 -6.89
N LEU A 98 -0.94 5.54 -8.15
CA LEU A 98 0.02 6.34 -8.93
C LEU A 98 -0.51 7.75 -9.26
N GLY A 99 -1.83 7.88 -9.46
CA GLY A 99 -2.45 9.18 -9.66
C GLY A 99 -2.35 10.05 -8.42
N LEU A 100 -2.63 9.45 -7.24
CA LEU A 100 -2.44 10.12 -5.96
C LEU A 100 -0.97 10.50 -5.72
N LEU A 101 -0.03 9.61 -6.04
CA LEU A 101 1.41 9.90 -5.94
C LEU A 101 1.79 11.14 -6.75
N SER A 102 1.38 11.19 -8.02
CA SER A 102 1.62 12.34 -8.91
C SER A 102 0.97 13.62 -8.41
N PHE A 103 -0.25 13.52 -7.89
CA PHE A 103 -0.96 14.66 -7.31
C PHE A 103 -0.24 15.22 -6.08
N LEU A 104 0.16 14.36 -5.15
CA LEU A 104 0.83 14.77 -3.90
C LEU A 104 2.20 15.38 -4.14
N LYS A 105 2.98 14.82 -5.06
CA LYS A 105 4.29 15.36 -5.48
C LYS A 105 4.20 16.83 -5.90
N ARG A 106 3.14 17.18 -6.65
CA ARG A 106 2.92 18.54 -7.14
C ARG A 106 2.36 19.48 -6.08
N THR A 107 1.46 18.97 -5.22
CA THR A 107 0.66 19.82 -4.33
C THR A 107 1.31 20.01 -2.96
N PHE A 108 1.97 18.99 -2.41
CA PHE A 108 2.51 18.96 -1.04
C PHE A 108 4.02 18.65 -1.01
N PRO A 109 4.88 19.57 -1.45
CA PRO A 109 6.30 19.28 -1.72
C PRO A 109 7.15 18.93 -0.48
N MET A 110 6.66 19.22 0.73
CA MET A 110 7.35 18.85 1.97
C MET A 110 6.89 17.52 2.58
N LEU A 111 5.98 16.78 1.93
CA LEU A 111 5.61 15.43 2.37
C LEU A 111 6.59 14.39 1.83
N GLU A 112 7.09 13.55 2.70
CA GLU A 112 7.79 12.32 2.28
C GLU A 112 6.77 11.35 1.65
N LEU A 113 7.04 10.93 0.41
CA LEU A 113 6.16 10.01 -0.32
C LEU A 113 6.69 8.58 -0.19
N HIS A 114 6.00 7.75 0.59
CA HIS A 114 6.36 6.35 0.83
C HIS A 114 5.45 5.43 0.01
N ILE A 115 6.05 4.55 -0.77
CA ILE A 115 5.31 3.60 -1.59
C ILE A 115 4.83 2.43 -0.75
N SER A 116 3.53 2.21 -0.74
CA SER A 116 2.89 1.11 0.00
C SER A 116 3.28 -0.26 -0.58
N THR A 117 3.39 -1.28 0.27
CA THR A 117 3.51 -2.69 -0.14
C THR A 117 2.34 -3.14 -1.05
N GLN A 118 1.20 -2.44 -1.01
CA GLN A 118 0.05 -2.70 -1.88
C GLN A 118 0.30 -2.33 -3.35
N MET A 119 1.35 -1.58 -3.68
CA MET A 119 1.80 -1.36 -5.05
C MET A 119 2.55 -2.58 -5.63
N ALA A 120 2.86 -3.58 -4.80
CA ALA A 120 3.53 -4.83 -5.17
C ALA A 120 4.86 -4.62 -5.93
N VAL A 121 5.72 -3.76 -5.41
CA VAL A 121 7.07 -3.54 -5.96
C VAL A 121 7.91 -4.79 -5.76
N THR A 122 8.40 -5.40 -6.86
CA THR A 122 9.06 -6.72 -6.84
C THR A 122 10.49 -6.73 -7.40
N GLY A 123 10.97 -5.59 -7.89
CA GLY A 123 12.33 -5.51 -8.45
C GLY A 123 12.91 -4.11 -8.51
N PRO A 124 14.20 -3.96 -8.84
CA PRO A 124 14.95 -2.71 -8.80
C PRO A 124 14.49 -1.67 -9.83
N TYR A 125 14.00 -2.10 -11.01
CA TYR A 125 13.60 -1.14 -12.04
C TYR A 125 12.37 -0.32 -11.61
N SER A 126 11.39 -0.93 -10.93
CA SER A 126 10.26 -0.20 -10.38
C SER A 126 10.67 0.74 -9.25
N VAL A 127 11.67 0.37 -8.43
CA VAL A 127 12.24 1.27 -7.42
C VAL A 127 12.86 2.51 -8.08
N ARG A 128 13.64 2.32 -9.15
CA ARG A 128 14.25 3.42 -9.94
C ARG A 128 13.18 4.35 -10.52
N MET A 129 12.15 3.80 -11.16
CA MET A 129 11.04 4.58 -11.70
C MET A 129 10.32 5.38 -10.61
N LEU A 130 10.01 4.76 -9.48
CA LEU A 130 9.31 5.42 -8.38
C LEU A 130 10.15 6.53 -7.73
N LYS A 131 11.48 6.39 -7.72
CA LYS A 131 12.41 7.47 -7.34
C LYS A 131 12.30 8.68 -8.28
N GLU A 132 12.25 8.46 -9.59
CA GLU A 132 12.03 9.52 -10.57
C GLU A 132 10.67 10.20 -10.36
N GLU A 133 9.66 9.43 -9.93
CA GLU A 133 8.34 9.96 -9.58
C GLU A 133 8.28 10.63 -8.19
N GLY A 134 9.42 10.77 -7.50
CA GLY A 134 9.53 11.54 -6.25
C GLY A 134 9.28 10.75 -4.97
N ALA A 135 9.21 9.44 -5.04
CA ALA A 135 9.21 8.61 -3.83
C ALA A 135 10.55 8.72 -3.10
N VAL A 136 10.52 8.72 -1.78
CA VAL A 136 11.72 8.69 -0.93
C VAL A 136 11.95 7.33 -0.29
N ARG A 137 10.85 6.54 -0.14
CA ARG A 137 10.85 5.23 0.50
C ARG A 137 9.94 4.26 -0.24
N VAL A 138 10.35 2.99 -0.29
CA VAL A 138 9.53 1.90 -0.82
C VAL A 138 9.34 0.82 0.23
N VAL A 139 8.09 0.35 0.40
CA VAL A 139 7.77 -0.89 1.10
C VAL A 139 7.56 -1.98 0.05
N PRO A 140 8.58 -2.80 -0.26
CA PRO A 140 8.47 -3.80 -1.31
C PRO A 140 7.43 -4.88 -0.98
N ALA A 141 7.14 -5.72 -1.97
CA ALA A 141 6.34 -6.91 -1.77
C ALA A 141 6.98 -7.80 -0.68
N ARG A 142 6.15 -8.29 0.25
CA ARG A 142 6.59 -9.10 1.41
C ARG A 142 7.23 -10.43 1.00
N GLU A 143 6.97 -10.88 -0.22
CA GLU A 143 7.39 -12.13 -0.82
C GLU A 143 8.85 -12.14 -1.29
N LEU A 144 9.54 -10.99 -1.18
CA LEU A 144 10.94 -10.89 -1.58
C LEU A 144 11.88 -11.48 -0.52
N SER A 145 12.93 -12.13 -1.00
CA SER A 145 14.02 -12.64 -0.18
C SER A 145 14.97 -11.52 0.25
N LEU A 146 15.80 -11.80 1.26
CA LEU A 146 16.82 -10.85 1.73
C LEU A 146 17.76 -10.38 0.60
N LYS A 147 18.18 -11.30 -0.27
CA LYS A 147 19.03 -10.98 -1.43
C LYS A 147 18.37 -10.02 -2.41
N GLU A 148 17.06 -10.17 -2.64
CA GLU A 148 16.30 -9.25 -3.49
C GLU A 148 16.17 -7.87 -2.84
N MET A 149 15.97 -7.79 -1.51
CA MET A 149 15.99 -6.51 -0.81
C MET A 149 17.32 -5.76 -0.97
N GLU A 150 18.46 -6.47 -0.91
CA GLU A 150 19.78 -5.91 -1.19
C GLU A 150 19.92 -5.35 -2.61
N LEU A 151 19.25 -5.98 -3.59
CA LEU A 151 19.22 -5.46 -4.97
C LEU A 151 18.42 -4.17 -5.06
N LEU A 152 17.25 -4.13 -4.43
CA LEU A 152 16.40 -2.93 -4.41
C LEU A 152 17.12 -1.75 -3.74
N LYS A 153 17.86 -2.00 -2.66
CA LYS A 153 18.61 -0.96 -1.94
C LYS A 153 19.63 -0.23 -2.80
N LYS A 154 20.21 -0.89 -3.79
CA LYS A 154 21.19 -0.30 -4.72
C LYS A 154 20.62 0.83 -5.58
N GLU A 155 19.31 0.92 -5.76
CA GLU A 155 18.65 1.99 -6.52
C GLU A 155 18.58 3.33 -5.77
N GLY A 156 18.94 3.33 -4.47
CA GLY A 156 19.14 4.55 -3.67
C GLY A 156 17.88 5.18 -3.12
N LEU A 157 16.77 4.42 -2.99
CA LEU A 157 15.65 4.76 -2.12
C LEU A 157 15.83 4.11 -0.74
N GLU A 158 15.13 4.63 0.26
CA GLU A 158 14.95 3.94 1.52
C GLU A 158 14.08 2.68 1.32
N ILE A 159 14.51 1.58 1.92
CA ILE A 159 13.77 0.32 1.92
C ILE A 159 13.18 0.08 3.32
N GLU A 160 11.85 -0.01 3.36
CA GLU A 160 11.10 -0.36 4.56
C GLU A 160 10.58 -1.79 4.42
N THR A 161 10.69 -2.59 5.47
CA THR A 161 10.20 -3.97 5.43
C THR A 161 9.46 -4.38 6.69
N PHE A 162 8.48 -5.29 6.55
CA PHE A 162 7.76 -5.82 7.70
C PHE A 162 8.65 -6.79 8.49
N ILE A 163 8.59 -6.71 9.81
CA ILE A 163 9.35 -7.57 10.72
C ILE A 163 8.46 -8.38 11.66
N HIS A 164 7.20 -7.98 11.86
CA HIS A 164 6.29 -8.63 12.80
C HIS A 164 4.83 -8.45 12.41
N GLY A 165 4.00 -9.45 12.72
CA GLY A 165 2.55 -9.41 12.64
C GLY A 165 1.95 -10.20 11.48
N ALA A 166 0.70 -9.91 11.14
CA ALA A 166 -0.09 -10.70 10.20
C ALA A 166 0.43 -10.64 8.76
N MET A 167 0.46 -11.81 8.09
CA MET A 167 0.84 -11.96 6.69
C MET A 167 -0.38 -12.07 5.78
N CYS A 168 -0.26 -11.53 4.56
CA CYS A 168 -1.22 -11.73 3.47
C CYS A 168 -0.80 -12.93 2.63
N TYR A 169 -1.75 -13.76 2.19
CA TYR A 169 -1.49 -14.91 1.32
C TYR A 169 -1.22 -14.49 -0.14
N SER A 170 -1.88 -13.44 -0.60
CA SER A 170 -1.64 -12.81 -1.91
C SER A 170 -0.49 -11.83 -1.85
N TYR A 171 0.16 -11.57 -2.99
CA TYR A 171 0.88 -10.32 -3.18
C TYR A 171 -0.06 -9.17 -2.77
N SER A 172 0.41 -8.29 -1.89
CA SER A 172 -0.42 -7.19 -1.39
C SER A 172 -0.84 -6.29 -2.55
N GLY A 173 -2.12 -5.91 -2.59
CA GLY A 173 -2.68 -5.14 -3.70
C GLY A 173 -3.12 -5.96 -4.93
N GLN A 174 -2.79 -7.26 -5.00
CA GLN A 174 -3.16 -8.14 -6.13
C GLN A 174 -4.21 -9.19 -5.72
N CYS A 175 -5.23 -8.75 -4.97
CA CYS A 175 -6.29 -9.65 -4.50
C CYS A 175 -7.68 -9.02 -4.60
N PHE A 176 -8.52 -9.60 -5.45
CA PHE A 176 -9.94 -9.28 -5.58
C PHE A 176 -10.84 -10.31 -4.87
N PHE A 177 -10.28 -11.30 -4.17
CA PHE A 177 -11.03 -12.44 -3.64
C PHE A 177 -12.16 -12.01 -2.70
N SER A 178 -11.88 -11.15 -1.72
CA SER A 178 -12.90 -10.61 -0.81
C SER A 178 -13.88 -9.67 -1.51
N SER A 179 -13.43 -8.98 -2.55
CA SER A 179 -14.23 -8.05 -3.35
C SER A 179 -15.31 -8.78 -4.15
N PHE A 180 -14.93 -9.77 -4.94
CA PHE A 180 -15.86 -10.50 -5.80
C PHE A 180 -16.77 -11.47 -5.03
N LEU A 181 -16.33 -12.04 -3.92
CA LEU A 181 -17.17 -12.92 -3.10
C LEU A 181 -18.14 -12.16 -2.18
N GLY A 182 -17.79 -10.97 -1.72
CA GLY A 182 -18.57 -10.28 -0.69
C GLY A 182 -18.67 -8.76 -0.85
N GLY A 183 -18.29 -8.19 -2.00
CA GLY A 183 -18.33 -6.75 -2.25
C GLY A 183 -17.32 -5.92 -1.45
N ARG A 184 -16.44 -6.55 -0.66
CA ARG A 184 -15.51 -5.91 0.28
C ARG A 184 -14.09 -5.90 -0.27
N SER A 185 -13.69 -4.81 -0.94
CA SER A 185 -12.37 -4.73 -1.56
C SER A 185 -11.24 -4.64 -0.55
N GLY A 186 -10.22 -5.52 -0.73
CA GLY A 186 -8.96 -5.44 0.01
C GLY A 186 -8.14 -4.21 -0.36
N ASN A 187 -8.21 -3.77 -1.61
CA ASN A 187 -7.55 -2.57 -2.13
C ASN A 187 -8.22 -1.27 -1.64
N ARG A 188 -9.41 -1.39 -1.04
CA ARG A 188 -10.18 -0.31 -0.43
C ARG A 188 -10.24 -0.43 1.10
N GLY A 189 -9.37 -1.24 1.69
CA GLY A 189 -9.25 -1.40 3.14
C GLY A 189 -10.33 -2.25 3.82
N LYS A 190 -11.21 -2.92 3.07
CA LYS A 190 -12.38 -3.64 3.60
C LYS A 190 -12.27 -5.18 3.50
N CYS A 191 -11.07 -5.73 3.35
CA CYS A 191 -10.82 -7.16 3.20
C CYS A 191 -11.53 -8.02 4.29
N ALA A 192 -12.35 -9.00 3.86
CA ALA A 192 -13.01 -9.95 4.75
C ALA A 192 -12.12 -11.13 5.18
N GLN A 193 -10.86 -11.16 4.75
CA GLN A 193 -9.90 -12.24 5.05
C GLN A 193 -10.35 -13.62 4.55
N SER A 194 -10.94 -13.71 3.36
CA SER A 194 -11.43 -14.96 2.76
C SER A 194 -10.37 -16.06 2.69
N CYS A 195 -9.07 -15.71 2.57
CA CYS A 195 -7.96 -16.68 2.63
C CYS A 195 -7.80 -17.35 4.01
N ARG A 196 -8.50 -16.90 5.05
CA ARG A 196 -8.49 -17.50 6.41
C ARG A 196 -9.63 -18.49 6.63
N LEU A 197 -10.44 -18.76 5.61
CA LEU A 197 -11.50 -19.75 5.63
C LEU A 197 -10.97 -21.14 5.24
N PRO A 198 -11.71 -22.22 5.56
CA PRO A 198 -11.32 -23.57 5.15
C PRO A 198 -11.53 -23.78 3.66
N TYR A 199 -10.60 -24.48 3.01
CA TYR A 199 -10.66 -24.90 1.62
C TYR A 199 -10.15 -26.35 1.47
N GLN A 200 -10.79 -27.08 0.56
CA GLN A 200 -10.28 -28.35 0.06
C GLN A 200 -9.39 -28.08 -1.15
N VAL A 201 -8.20 -28.67 -1.18
CA VAL A 201 -7.28 -28.57 -2.33
C VAL A 201 -7.40 -29.82 -3.19
N ASN A 202 -7.72 -29.65 -4.47
CA ASN A 202 -7.81 -30.71 -5.47
C ASN A 202 -6.63 -30.57 -6.43
N ILE A 203 -5.85 -31.63 -6.61
CA ILE A 203 -4.65 -31.69 -7.44
C ILE A 203 -4.90 -32.63 -8.61
N ASP A 204 -4.45 -32.25 -9.83
CA ASP A 204 -4.61 -33.03 -11.06
C ASP A 204 -6.08 -33.43 -11.35
N GLY A 205 -7.02 -32.51 -11.06
CA GLY A 205 -8.45 -32.74 -11.23
C GLY A 205 -9.06 -33.81 -10.29
N LYS A 206 -8.26 -34.36 -9.39
CA LYS A 206 -8.74 -35.39 -8.46
C LYS A 206 -9.35 -34.75 -7.24
N GLU A 207 -10.65 -34.93 -7.05
CA GLU A 207 -11.31 -34.62 -5.78
C GLU A 207 -10.77 -35.58 -4.73
N ASN A 208 -10.09 -35.05 -3.73
CA ASN A 208 -9.82 -35.82 -2.52
C ASN A 208 -11.17 -36.11 -1.86
N GLY A 209 -11.59 -37.38 -1.83
CA GLY A 209 -12.89 -37.81 -1.30
C GLY A 209 -13.22 -37.16 0.03
N LYS A 210 -14.44 -37.34 0.58
CA LYS A 210 -15.00 -36.64 1.77
C LYS A 210 -13.91 -36.37 2.82
N VAL A 211 -13.46 -35.08 2.87
CA VAL A 211 -12.41 -34.64 3.81
C VAL A 211 -12.99 -34.76 5.23
N LYS A 212 -12.38 -35.61 6.04
CA LYS A 212 -12.78 -35.85 7.43
C LYS A 212 -12.48 -34.65 8.34
N LYS A 213 -11.67 -33.65 7.89
CA LYS A 213 -11.23 -32.53 8.70
C LYS A 213 -11.06 -31.27 7.83
N GLU A 214 -11.57 -30.13 8.32
CA GLU A 214 -11.36 -28.81 7.69
C GLU A 214 -9.87 -28.45 7.62
N GLU A 215 -9.42 -27.97 6.48
CA GLU A 215 -8.05 -27.47 6.26
C GLU A 215 -8.04 -26.01 5.85
N TYR A 216 -6.97 -25.30 6.21
CA TYR A 216 -6.82 -23.87 5.99
C TYR A 216 -5.56 -23.57 5.13
N PRO A 217 -5.45 -24.13 3.93
CA PRO A 217 -4.24 -24.11 3.11
C PRO A 217 -3.81 -22.72 2.63
N LEU A 218 -4.71 -21.72 2.70
CA LEU A 218 -4.42 -20.34 2.34
C LEU A 218 -4.15 -19.47 3.57
N SER A 219 -4.11 -20.03 4.79
CA SER A 219 -3.90 -19.26 6.02
C SER A 219 -2.43 -19.24 6.40
N LEU A 220 -1.71 -18.14 6.09
CA LEU A 220 -0.32 -17.95 6.51
C LEU A 220 -0.21 -17.80 8.03
N LYS A 221 0.88 -18.31 8.60
CA LYS A 221 1.31 -18.01 9.95
C LYS A 221 1.70 -16.54 10.07
N ASP A 222 1.67 -16.00 11.28
CA ASP A 222 2.10 -14.62 11.53
C ASP A 222 3.63 -14.53 11.46
N MET A 223 4.14 -13.36 11.10
CA MET A 223 5.57 -13.08 10.94
C MET A 223 6.19 -12.68 12.26
N CYS A 224 7.37 -13.20 12.56
CA CYS A 224 8.25 -12.72 13.63
C CYS A 224 9.71 -12.91 13.19
N SER A 225 10.36 -11.83 12.79
CA SER A 225 11.72 -11.83 12.25
C SER A 225 12.75 -11.32 13.25
N ILE A 226 12.48 -11.45 14.56
CA ILE A 226 13.34 -10.87 15.61
C ILE A 226 14.78 -11.40 15.56
N GLU A 227 14.97 -12.68 15.24
CA GLU A 227 16.29 -13.29 15.08
C GLU A 227 17.05 -12.81 13.84
N LEU A 228 16.32 -12.28 12.84
CA LEU A 228 16.88 -11.77 11.60
C LEU A 228 17.28 -10.29 11.66
N VAL A 229 17.02 -9.60 12.75
CA VAL A 229 17.32 -8.17 12.92
C VAL A 229 18.76 -7.82 12.50
N PRO A 230 19.83 -8.56 12.92
CA PRO A 230 21.18 -8.25 12.49
C PRO A 230 21.40 -8.42 10.97
N GLU A 231 20.78 -9.45 10.36
CA GLU A 231 20.89 -9.72 8.93
C GLU A 231 20.18 -8.63 8.10
N LEU A 232 18.99 -8.22 8.54
CA LEU A 232 18.21 -7.15 7.91
C LEU A 232 18.94 -5.80 7.98
N ILE A 233 19.57 -5.47 9.10
CA ILE A 233 20.38 -4.24 9.23
C ILE A 233 21.59 -4.31 8.29
N ARG A 234 22.30 -5.45 8.22
CA ARG A 234 23.44 -5.62 7.30
C ARG A 234 23.04 -5.55 5.82
N ALA A 235 21.83 -5.99 5.48
CA ALA A 235 21.25 -5.86 4.14
C ALA A 235 20.91 -4.40 3.75
N GLY A 236 21.09 -3.45 4.70
CA GLY A 236 20.87 -2.03 4.44
C GLY A 236 19.41 -1.60 4.48
N ILE A 237 18.55 -2.35 5.19
CA ILE A 237 17.15 -1.95 5.41
C ILE A 237 17.13 -0.68 6.28
N ASP A 238 16.36 0.32 5.86
CA ASP A 238 16.31 1.64 6.52
C ASP A 238 15.19 1.72 7.56
N SER A 239 14.09 0.98 7.38
CA SER A 239 12.95 1.02 8.30
C SER A 239 12.35 -0.36 8.54
N PHE A 240 12.11 -0.68 9.80
CA PHE A 240 11.50 -1.91 10.30
C PHE A 240 10.05 -1.66 10.72
N LYS A 241 9.11 -2.22 9.96
CA LYS A 241 7.68 -2.00 10.15
C LYS A 241 7.00 -3.14 10.91
N ILE A 242 6.28 -2.79 11.95
CA ILE A 242 5.40 -3.70 12.71
C ILE A 242 3.99 -3.61 12.10
N GLU A 243 3.37 -4.75 11.72
CA GLU A 243 1.95 -4.78 11.33
C GLU A 243 1.07 -4.87 12.57
N GLY A 244 0.02 -4.03 12.65
CA GLY A 244 -0.84 -4.10 13.83
C GLY A 244 -1.80 -2.93 14.07
N ARG A 245 -2.20 -2.12 13.08
CA ARG A 245 -3.14 -0.98 13.27
C ARG A 245 -4.50 -1.35 13.89
N MET A 246 -4.92 -2.61 13.78
CA MET A 246 -6.15 -3.11 14.40
C MET A 246 -5.89 -3.84 15.73
N LYS A 247 -4.74 -3.63 16.34
CA LYS A 247 -4.33 -4.29 17.59
C LYS A 247 -4.47 -3.35 18.77
N ARG A 248 -4.60 -3.96 19.96
CA ARG A 248 -4.66 -3.25 21.25
C ARG A 248 -3.35 -2.49 21.52
N PRO A 249 -3.39 -1.40 22.33
CA PRO A 249 -2.20 -0.63 22.72
C PRO A 249 -1.08 -1.48 23.33
N GLU A 250 -1.43 -2.50 24.11
CA GLU A 250 -0.47 -3.39 24.75
C GLU A 250 0.33 -4.24 23.75
N TYR A 251 -0.33 -4.67 22.66
CA TYR A 251 0.39 -5.33 21.57
C TYR A 251 1.40 -4.38 20.93
N VAL A 252 0.96 -3.17 20.61
CA VAL A 252 1.81 -2.18 19.94
C VAL A 252 3.03 -1.84 20.81
N ALA A 253 2.79 -1.48 22.08
CA ALA A 253 3.86 -1.12 23.00
C ALA A 253 4.80 -2.30 23.30
N GLY A 254 4.23 -3.49 23.57
CA GLY A 254 5.00 -4.68 23.90
C GLY A 254 5.91 -5.15 22.77
N VAL A 255 5.36 -5.27 21.54
CA VAL A 255 6.17 -5.65 20.37
C VAL A 255 7.23 -4.59 20.09
N THR A 256 6.88 -3.30 20.10
CA THR A 256 7.80 -2.20 19.84
C THR A 256 8.97 -2.21 20.85
N SER A 257 8.69 -2.36 22.16
CA SER A 257 9.73 -2.34 23.20
C SER A 257 10.72 -3.51 23.07
N ILE A 258 10.22 -4.70 22.68
CA ILE A 258 11.08 -5.87 22.49
C ILE A 258 11.96 -5.67 21.24
N TYR A 259 11.41 -5.26 20.10
CA TYR A 259 12.23 -4.98 18.92
C TYR A 259 13.24 -3.85 19.16
N ARG A 260 12.86 -2.78 19.88
CA ARG A 260 13.79 -1.71 20.26
C ARG A 260 14.97 -2.25 21.06
N LYS A 261 14.72 -3.11 22.05
CA LYS A 261 15.77 -3.77 22.84
C LYS A 261 16.78 -4.48 21.92
N TYR A 262 16.31 -5.28 20.98
CA TYR A 262 17.19 -6.08 20.12
C TYR A 262 17.88 -5.27 19.02
N ILE A 263 17.25 -4.23 18.50
CA ILE A 263 17.89 -3.28 17.58
C ILE A 263 19.03 -2.57 18.29
N ASP A 264 18.81 -2.06 19.50
CA ASP A 264 19.84 -1.37 20.28
C ASP A 264 21.00 -2.30 20.66
N LEU A 265 20.70 -3.55 21.02
CA LEU A 265 21.73 -4.57 21.27
C LEU A 265 22.57 -4.86 20.02
N CYS A 266 21.98 -4.90 18.83
CA CYS A 266 22.72 -5.08 17.58
C CYS A 266 23.76 -3.96 17.38
N TYR A 267 23.35 -2.70 17.54
CA TYR A 267 24.27 -1.56 17.40
C TYR A 267 25.35 -1.56 18.49
N LYS A 268 24.98 -1.89 19.73
CA LYS A 268 25.93 -1.98 20.84
C LYS A 268 26.97 -3.09 20.64
N ASN A 269 26.58 -4.22 20.06
CA ASN A 269 27.41 -5.41 19.89
C ASN A 269 28.07 -5.51 18.50
N GLY A 270 28.13 -4.43 17.73
CA GLY A 270 28.79 -4.41 16.41
C GLY A 270 28.14 -5.32 15.36
N MET A 271 26.81 -5.45 15.37
CA MET A 271 26.01 -6.23 14.40
C MET A 271 26.28 -7.75 14.40
N GLN A 272 26.74 -8.30 15.48
CA GLN A 272 26.89 -9.75 15.64
C GLN A 272 25.51 -10.43 15.77
N SER A 273 25.48 -11.75 15.58
CA SER A 273 24.25 -12.51 15.83
C SER A 273 23.77 -12.30 17.27
N ILE A 274 22.47 -12.10 17.42
CA ILE A 274 21.82 -11.95 18.72
C ILE A 274 21.13 -13.26 19.10
N LYS A 275 21.15 -13.56 20.39
CA LYS A 275 20.31 -14.60 20.97
C LYS A 275 19.12 -13.95 21.64
N VAL A 276 17.92 -14.24 21.15
CA VAL A 276 16.69 -13.75 21.77
C VAL A 276 16.45 -14.50 23.09
N GLU A 277 16.21 -13.77 24.16
CA GLU A 277 15.92 -14.34 25.46
C GLU A 277 14.60 -15.11 25.45
N LYS A 278 14.52 -16.21 26.18
CA LYS A 278 13.31 -17.04 26.25
C LYS A 278 12.10 -16.24 26.75
N ALA A 279 12.31 -15.34 27.71
CA ALA A 279 11.26 -14.48 28.25
C ALA A 279 10.66 -13.56 27.17
N ASP A 280 11.51 -12.96 26.30
CA ASP A 280 11.04 -12.09 25.22
C ASP A 280 10.30 -12.89 24.12
N TRP A 281 10.75 -14.13 23.83
CA TRP A 281 10.02 -15.04 22.95
C TRP A 281 8.63 -15.38 23.49
N GLU A 282 8.52 -15.72 24.77
CA GLU A 282 7.23 -16.01 25.42
C GLU A 282 6.34 -14.74 25.44
N ALA A 283 6.94 -13.58 25.71
CA ALA A 283 6.24 -12.30 25.64
C ALA A 283 5.67 -12.01 24.24
N LEU A 284 6.46 -12.14 23.19
CA LEU A 284 5.97 -11.97 21.80
C LEU A 284 4.84 -12.93 21.46
N LYS A 285 4.93 -14.20 21.91
CA LYS A 285 3.88 -15.20 21.69
C LYS A 285 2.61 -14.90 22.48
N SER A 286 2.71 -14.30 23.67
CA SER A 286 1.56 -13.96 24.52
C SER A 286 0.82 -12.71 24.09
N LEU A 287 1.42 -11.85 23.25
CA LEU A 287 0.82 -10.58 22.82
C LEU A 287 -0.24 -10.69 21.73
N TYR A 288 -0.34 -11.74 21.02
CA TYR A 288 -1.30 -12.10 19.99
C TYR A 288 -0.65 -12.81 18.81
N ILE A 289 -0.99 -14.04 18.62
CA ILE A 289 -0.57 -14.84 17.46
C ILE A 289 -1.76 -15.61 16.91
N ARG A 290 -1.80 -15.74 15.57
CA ARG A 290 -2.71 -16.67 14.89
C ARG A 290 -2.02 -18.02 14.74
N THR A 291 -2.23 -18.91 15.70
CA THR A 291 -1.80 -20.31 15.68
C THR A 291 -0.31 -20.52 15.84
N ASP A 292 0.53 -19.86 15.01
CA ASP A 292 1.99 -20.06 15.01
C ASP A 292 2.70 -18.90 14.28
N ILE A 293 4.01 -18.83 14.41
CA ILE A 293 4.87 -17.79 13.84
C ILE A 293 5.88 -18.38 12.86
N GLN A 294 6.38 -17.52 11.97
CA GLN A 294 7.44 -17.82 11.00
C GLN A 294 8.26 -16.55 10.69
N ASP A 295 9.43 -16.71 10.08
CA ASP A 295 10.38 -15.63 9.78
C ASP A 295 10.10 -14.85 8.48
N GLY A 296 8.93 -15.06 7.84
CA GLY A 296 8.58 -14.43 6.56
C GLY A 296 9.19 -15.11 5.35
N TYR A 297 9.36 -14.34 4.28
CA TYR A 297 9.92 -14.83 3.02
C TYR A 297 11.43 -14.61 2.88
N TYR A 298 12.10 -14.03 3.86
CA TYR A 298 13.50 -13.64 3.75
C TYR A 298 14.45 -14.77 3.40
N LYS A 299 14.18 -15.98 3.93
CA LYS A 299 14.99 -17.18 3.69
C LYS A 299 14.23 -18.29 2.96
N ARG A 300 12.93 -18.10 2.69
CA ARG A 300 12.03 -19.13 2.15
C ARG A 300 11.02 -18.52 1.20
N HIS A 301 10.83 -19.11 0.02
CA HIS A 301 9.89 -18.58 -0.97
C HIS A 301 8.44 -19.04 -0.75
N ASN A 302 8.22 -20.31 -0.41
CA ASN A 302 6.91 -20.92 -0.15
C ASN A 302 7.05 -22.30 0.51
N GLY A 303 5.95 -22.92 0.94
CA GLY A 303 5.93 -24.26 1.47
C GLY A 303 4.95 -24.47 2.63
N LYS A 304 4.80 -25.73 3.05
CA LYS A 304 3.88 -26.15 4.11
C LYS A 304 4.14 -25.45 5.45
N GLU A 305 5.39 -25.14 5.75
CA GLU A 305 5.80 -24.53 7.01
C GLU A 305 5.32 -23.08 7.16
N MET A 306 4.98 -22.42 6.05
CA MET A 306 4.49 -21.04 6.05
C MET A 306 2.99 -20.93 6.34
N VAL A 307 2.23 -22.03 6.20
CA VAL A 307 0.76 -22.02 6.35
C VAL A 307 0.31 -22.76 7.60
N THR A 308 -0.85 -22.38 8.09
CA THR A 308 -1.56 -23.08 9.17
C THR A 308 -2.61 -23.99 8.56
N ILE A 309 -2.33 -25.30 8.48
CA ILE A 309 -3.26 -26.27 7.88
C ILE A 309 -4.48 -26.53 8.78
N HIS A 310 -4.31 -26.43 10.11
CA HIS A 310 -5.38 -26.63 11.07
C HIS A 310 -6.16 -25.32 11.31
N LYS A 311 -7.36 -25.43 11.90
CA LYS A 311 -8.17 -24.27 12.25
C LYS A 311 -7.33 -23.26 13.02
N PRO A 312 -7.24 -22.01 12.57
CA PRO A 312 -6.50 -21.00 13.29
C PRO A 312 -7.05 -20.82 14.69
N SER A 313 -6.21 -21.01 15.70
CA SER A 313 -6.50 -20.64 17.06
C SER A 313 -5.89 -19.25 17.30
N TYR A 314 -6.62 -18.43 18.05
CA TYR A 314 -6.09 -17.15 18.50
C TYR A 314 -5.58 -17.36 19.92
N SER A 315 -4.29 -17.09 20.16
CA SER A 315 -3.81 -16.96 21.53
C SER A 315 -4.42 -15.68 22.10
N GLY A 316 -5.14 -15.78 23.20
CA GLY A 316 -5.51 -14.61 23.99
C GLY A 316 -4.25 -13.91 24.50
N ILE A 317 -4.33 -12.60 24.73
CA ILE A 317 -3.27 -11.87 25.44
C ILE A 317 -3.29 -12.35 26.91
N ASP A 318 -2.12 -12.58 27.50
CA ASP A 318 -2.02 -12.72 28.96
C ASP A 318 -2.38 -11.37 29.60
N GLU A 319 -3.53 -11.30 30.27
CA GLU A 319 -4.07 -10.04 30.80
C GLU A 319 -3.19 -9.42 31.89
N ASN A 320 -2.44 -10.21 32.66
CA ASN A 320 -1.49 -9.69 33.66
C ASN A 320 -0.32 -9.02 32.97
N PHE A 321 0.21 -9.66 31.93
CA PHE A 321 1.28 -9.10 31.12
C PHE A 321 0.83 -7.84 30.36
N ALA A 322 -0.37 -7.89 29.77
CA ALA A 322 -1.00 -6.75 29.12
C ALA A 322 -1.13 -5.54 30.05
N THR A 323 -1.63 -5.77 31.28
CA THR A 323 -1.75 -4.72 32.31
C THR A 323 -0.39 -4.10 32.63
N THR A 324 0.66 -4.92 32.78
CA THR A 324 2.01 -4.44 33.05
C THR A 324 2.53 -3.53 31.93
N ILE A 325 2.29 -3.91 30.64
CA ILE A 325 2.65 -3.10 29.48
C ILE A 325 1.85 -1.80 29.46
N TYR A 326 0.55 -1.87 29.69
CA TYR A 326 -0.33 -0.71 29.69
C TYR A 326 0.08 0.32 30.73
N GLU A 327 0.28 -0.10 31.98
CA GLU A 327 0.74 0.76 33.08
C GLU A 327 2.10 1.42 32.76
N LYS A 328 3.01 0.68 32.13
CA LYS A 328 4.36 1.16 31.84
C LYS A 328 4.42 2.12 30.65
N TYR A 329 3.71 1.83 29.56
CA TYR A 329 3.91 2.53 28.29
C TYR A 329 2.70 3.36 27.81
N VAL A 330 1.51 3.14 28.36
CA VAL A 330 0.29 3.83 27.90
C VAL A 330 -0.20 4.84 28.93
N LYS A 331 -0.30 4.41 30.17
CA LYS A 331 -0.90 5.22 31.24
C LYS A 331 -0.04 6.41 31.69
N GLN A 332 1.27 6.29 31.62
CA GLN A 332 2.17 7.36 32.04
C GLN A 332 2.75 8.08 30.80
N PRO A 333 2.24 9.28 30.46
CA PRO A 333 2.76 10.02 29.32
C PRO A 333 4.20 10.47 29.59
N LEU A 334 5.04 10.37 28.55
CA LEU A 334 6.34 11.01 28.56
C LEU A 334 6.15 12.53 28.55
N LYS A 335 7.09 13.23 29.16
CA LYS A 335 7.14 14.70 29.14
C LYS A 335 8.46 15.15 28.55
N ALA A 336 8.37 16.10 27.62
CA ALA A 336 9.52 16.71 27.00
C ALA A 336 10.28 17.57 28.04
N GLU A 337 11.59 17.51 28.01
CA GLU A 337 12.46 18.18 28.96
C GLU A 337 12.74 19.61 28.51
N VAL A 338 12.49 20.59 29.42
CA VAL A 338 12.77 22.01 29.19
C VAL A 338 13.69 22.54 30.28
N SER A 339 14.54 23.53 29.96
CA SER A 339 15.26 24.33 30.94
C SER A 339 14.45 25.58 31.25
N GLY A 340 14.37 25.93 32.54
CA GLY A 340 13.68 27.12 33.05
C GLY A 340 14.60 28.05 33.81
N PHE A 341 14.42 29.35 33.61
CA PHE A 341 15.12 30.39 34.38
C PHE A 341 14.07 31.36 34.91
N VAL A 342 14.02 31.50 36.23
CA VAL A 342 13.06 32.33 36.93
C VAL A 342 13.77 33.48 37.61
N THR A 343 13.31 34.71 37.38
CA THR A 343 13.81 35.91 38.05
C THR A 343 12.70 36.53 38.89
N LEU A 344 12.96 36.70 40.19
CA LEU A 344 12.04 37.28 41.14
C LEU A 344 12.77 38.42 41.91
N LYS A 345 12.73 39.64 41.32
CA LYS A 345 13.38 40.82 41.88
C LYS A 345 12.30 41.79 42.43
N LYS A 346 12.59 42.32 43.61
CA LYS A 346 11.68 43.25 44.31
C LYS A 346 11.34 44.47 43.47
N GLY A 347 10.05 44.71 43.33
CA GLY A 347 9.51 45.83 42.55
C GLY A 347 9.55 45.64 41.05
N GLN A 348 9.97 44.44 40.54
CA GLN A 348 9.99 44.08 39.15
C GLN A 348 8.95 43.00 38.84
N PRO A 349 8.47 42.87 37.58
CA PRO A 349 7.70 41.69 37.18
C PRO A 349 8.48 40.40 37.39
N ALA A 350 7.82 39.36 37.88
CA ALA A 350 8.35 38.03 37.88
C ALA A 350 8.54 37.53 36.43
N THR A 351 9.73 37.02 36.06
CA THR A 351 9.94 36.51 34.72
C THR A 351 10.20 35.00 34.76
N LEU A 352 9.67 34.29 33.75
CA LEU A 352 9.98 32.89 33.48
C LEU A 352 10.44 32.75 32.04
N GLN A 353 11.71 32.35 31.90
CA GLN A 353 12.25 31.99 30.59
C GLN A 353 12.26 30.47 30.45
N LEU A 354 11.70 29.97 29.35
CA LEU A 354 11.73 28.56 28.97
C LEU A 354 12.64 28.37 27.76
N MET A 355 13.46 27.33 27.80
CA MET A 355 14.31 26.92 26.67
C MET A 355 13.99 25.47 26.30
N PHE A 356 13.55 25.25 25.05
CA PHE A 356 13.26 23.94 24.49
C PHE A 356 13.85 23.82 23.09
N LYS A 357 14.84 22.97 22.91
CA LYS A 357 15.63 22.85 21.68
C LYS A 357 16.20 24.23 21.29
N ASP A 358 15.90 24.74 20.11
CA ASP A 358 16.31 26.07 19.60
C ASP A 358 15.27 27.19 19.88
N HIS A 359 14.24 26.89 20.69
CA HIS A 359 13.20 27.87 21.06
C HIS A 359 13.46 28.46 22.42
N ILE A 360 13.35 29.79 22.51
CA ILE A 360 13.44 30.54 23.76
C ILE A 360 12.16 31.37 23.90
N LEU A 361 11.50 31.24 25.03
CA LEU A 361 10.33 32.03 25.40
C LEU A 361 10.61 32.72 26.73
N CYS A 362 10.35 34.01 26.82
CA CYS A 362 10.39 34.77 28.07
C CYS A 362 9.01 35.39 28.33
N LEU A 363 8.48 35.14 29.50
CA LEU A 363 7.17 35.66 29.91
C LEU A 363 7.27 36.42 31.21
N GLU A 364 6.61 37.59 31.27
CA GLU A 364 6.48 38.42 32.47
C GLU A 364 5.16 38.11 33.19
N GLY A 365 5.22 38.04 34.50
CA GLY A 365 4.06 37.84 35.38
C GLY A 365 3.80 39.04 36.31
N SER A 366 3.19 38.76 37.45
CA SER A 366 2.89 39.78 38.45
C SER A 366 4.16 40.39 39.04
N VAL A 367 4.08 41.67 39.49
CA VAL A 367 5.17 42.35 40.19
C VAL A 367 5.45 41.61 41.51
N VAL A 368 6.73 41.52 41.85
CA VAL A 368 7.21 40.91 43.09
C VAL A 368 7.25 41.96 44.16
N ASP A 369 6.48 41.77 45.23
CA ASP A 369 6.39 42.70 46.36
C ASP A 369 7.40 42.40 47.46
N SER A 370 7.54 43.33 48.42
CA SER A 370 8.24 43.07 49.66
C SER A 370 7.37 42.22 50.60
N ALA A 371 7.96 41.26 51.26
CA ALA A 371 7.26 40.45 52.27
C ALA A 371 6.87 41.30 53.49
N GLN A 372 5.60 41.32 53.84
CA GLN A 372 5.13 42.03 55.05
C GLN A 372 5.08 41.13 56.29
N LYS A 373 4.93 39.83 56.11
CA LYS A 373 4.84 38.84 57.21
C LYS A 373 5.78 37.68 57.03
N ARG A 374 5.64 36.91 55.94
CA ARG A 374 6.46 35.73 55.66
C ARG A 374 6.95 35.80 54.21
N PRO A 375 8.26 35.82 53.98
CA PRO A 375 8.83 35.75 52.65
C PRO A 375 8.55 34.40 51.99
N VAL A 376 8.49 34.36 50.67
CA VAL A 376 8.40 33.16 49.88
C VAL A 376 9.80 32.58 49.76
N GLY A 377 9.98 31.29 50.15
CA GLY A 377 11.25 30.58 50.06
C GLY A 377 11.50 29.99 48.67
N LYS A 378 12.79 29.79 48.32
CA LYS A 378 13.21 29.20 47.04
C LYS A 378 12.60 27.81 46.78
N GLU A 379 12.57 26.95 47.81
CA GLU A 379 11.97 25.63 47.75
C GLU A 379 10.44 25.69 47.43
N GLU A 380 9.78 26.72 47.95
CA GLU A 380 8.34 26.91 47.72
C GLU A 380 8.05 27.33 46.26
N VAL A 381 8.88 28.21 45.69
CA VAL A 381 8.87 28.60 44.28
C VAL A 381 9.13 27.40 43.39
N GLU A 382 10.20 26.66 43.67
CA GLU A 382 10.60 25.46 42.92
C GLU A 382 9.47 24.42 42.91
N LYS A 383 8.86 24.14 44.06
CA LYS A 383 7.74 23.22 44.19
C LYS A 383 6.52 23.65 43.38
N GLN A 384 6.21 24.96 43.27
CA GLN A 384 5.09 25.42 42.50
C GLN A 384 5.35 25.34 40.99
N LEU A 385 6.54 25.68 40.54
CA LEU A 385 6.90 25.64 39.12
C LEU A 385 7.03 24.20 38.59
N ASN A 386 7.51 23.25 39.41
CA ASN A 386 7.58 21.85 39.05
C ASN A 386 6.21 21.12 38.96
N LYS A 387 5.09 21.80 39.29
CA LYS A 387 3.73 21.23 39.07
C LYS A 387 3.31 21.24 37.61
N THR A 388 4.02 20.51 36.78
CA THR A 388 3.78 20.44 35.31
C THR A 388 2.80 19.34 34.90
N GLY A 389 1.92 18.86 35.81
CA GLY A 389 0.99 17.74 35.57
C GLY A 389 0.13 17.87 34.31
N ASN A 390 -0.35 19.07 34.00
CA ASN A 390 -1.27 19.36 32.89
C ASN A 390 -0.57 19.82 31.59
N THR A 391 0.74 19.61 31.45
CA THR A 391 1.51 19.97 30.26
C THR A 391 2.30 18.77 29.73
N ASP A 392 2.67 18.79 28.47
CA ASP A 392 3.56 17.79 27.89
C ASP A 392 5.04 18.00 28.24
N PHE A 393 5.32 18.95 29.12
CA PHE A 393 6.67 19.35 29.50
C PHE A 393 6.95 19.07 30.97
N LYS A 394 8.23 18.89 31.30
CA LYS A 394 8.79 18.88 32.64
C LYS A 394 10.09 19.66 32.66
N PHE A 395 10.44 20.28 33.77
CA PHE A 395 11.76 20.87 33.92
C PHE A 395 12.81 19.76 34.12
N SER A 396 13.85 19.77 33.26
CA SER A 396 15.09 19.03 33.49
C SER A 396 16.08 19.86 34.30
N PHE A 397 15.98 21.18 34.19
CA PHE A 397 16.77 22.17 34.89
C PHE A 397 15.89 23.39 35.18
N LEU A 398 15.94 23.89 36.41
CA LEU A 398 15.24 25.09 36.84
C LEU A 398 16.15 25.95 37.70
N GLU A 399 16.60 27.08 37.19
CA GLU A 399 17.38 28.07 37.94
C GLU A 399 16.45 29.18 38.45
N ILE A 400 16.62 29.52 39.72
CA ILE A 400 15.81 30.55 40.39
C ILE A 400 16.76 31.60 40.94
N ASP A 401 16.71 32.79 40.35
CA ASP A 401 17.35 34.04 40.81
C ASP A 401 16.31 34.90 41.52
N MET A 402 16.42 35.04 42.85
CA MET A 402 15.44 35.74 43.65
C MET A 402 16.11 36.55 44.75
N ASP A 403 15.51 37.71 45.08
CA ASP A 403 15.92 38.51 46.20
C ASP A 403 15.42 37.93 47.52
N GLU A 404 16.07 38.31 48.61
CA GLU A 404 15.60 38.01 49.97
C GLU A 404 14.36 38.89 50.30
N ASP A 405 13.54 38.43 51.26
CA ASP A 405 12.36 39.15 51.78
C ASP A 405 11.33 39.60 50.72
N ILE A 406 11.11 38.75 49.73
CA ILE A 406 10.08 38.95 48.68
C ILE A 406 8.77 38.23 49.01
N PHE A 407 7.70 38.75 48.44
CA PHE A 407 6.40 38.11 48.41
C PHE A 407 5.82 38.09 46.99
N ILE A 408 5.40 36.90 46.58
CA ILE A 408 4.61 36.69 45.35
C ILE A 408 3.52 35.66 45.64
N PRO A 409 2.26 35.87 45.28
CA PRO A 409 1.22 34.87 45.48
C PRO A 409 1.53 33.59 44.71
N LEU A 410 1.42 32.43 45.37
CA LEU A 410 1.63 31.12 44.72
C LEU A 410 0.71 30.92 43.53
N LYS A 411 -0.47 31.53 43.52
CA LYS A 411 -1.39 31.56 42.38
C LYS A 411 -0.75 32.25 41.18
N SER A 412 -0.04 33.37 41.40
CA SER A 412 0.64 34.12 40.33
C SER A 412 1.80 33.31 39.71
N LEU A 413 2.57 32.56 40.52
CA LEU A 413 3.59 31.63 40.00
C LEU A 413 2.99 30.50 39.18
N ASN A 414 1.87 29.93 39.63
CA ASN A 414 1.15 28.90 38.87
C ASN A 414 0.61 29.42 37.55
N GLU A 415 0.09 30.65 37.53
CA GLU A 415 -0.43 31.32 36.33
C GLU A 415 0.72 31.61 35.35
N LEU A 416 1.82 32.18 35.83
CA LEU A 416 3.02 32.44 35.02
C LEU A 416 3.54 31.13 34.34
N ARG A 417 3.67 30.05 35.11
CA ARG A 417 4.05 28.74 34.58
C ARG A 417 3.06 28.27 33.52
N ARG A 418 1.76 28.26 33.80
CA ARG A 418 0.72 27.80 32.88
C ARG A 418 0.78 28.58 31.57
N GLN A 419 0.80 29.90 31.63
CA GLN A 419 0.86 30.75 30.44
C GLN A 419 2.16 30.57 29.65
N ALA A 420 3.31 30.37 30.34
CA ALA A 420 4.58 30.13 29.68
C ALA A 420 4.57 28.83 28.87
N PHE A 421 4.05 27.73 29.42
CA PHE A 421 3.94 26.47 28.67
C PHE A 421 2.90 26.55 27.53
N GLU A 422 1.76 27.22 27.74
CA GLU A 422 0.76 27.42 26.69
C GLU A 422 1.33 28.25 25.52
N GLN A 423 2.07 29.31 25.82
CA GLN A 423 2.71 30.12 24.77
C GLN A 423 3.84 29.40 24.06
N LEU A 424 4.63 28.58 24.76
CA LEU A 424 5.66 27.74 24.15
C LEU A 424 5.02 26.76 23.16
N GLU A 425 3.95 26.09 23.57
CA GLU A 425 3.21 25.16 22.69
C GLU A 425 2.67 25.88 21.43
N GLN A 426 2.08 27.06 21.62
CA GLN A 426 1.55 27.87 20.50
C GLN A 426 2.69 28.32 19.57
N GLN A 427 3.82 28.73 20.10
CA GLN A 427 4.97 29.16 19.30
C GLN A 427 5.54 27.99 18.47
N LEU A 428 5.65 26.78 19.06
CA LEU A 428 6.09 25.59 18.35
C LEU A 428 5.15 25.24 17.19
N LYS A 429 3.84 25.22 17.45
CA LYS A 429 2.84 24.93 16.41
C LYS A 429 2.83 25.98 15.31
N LYS A 430 2.84 27.26 15.65
CA LYS A 430 2.78 28.36 14.71
C LYS A 430 3.97 28.37 13.74
N ARG A 431 5.18 28.15 14.24
CA ARG A 431 6.38 28.08 13.38
C ARG A 431 6.28 27.00 12.32
N VAL A 432 5.82 25.81 12.69
CA VAL A 432 5.62 24.70 11.75
C VAL A 432 4.56 25.05 10.71
N GLU A 433 3.43 25.59 11.16
CA GLU A 433 2.32 25.98 10.30
C GLU A 433 2.72 27.05 9.26
N GLU A 434 3.46 28.09 9.67
CA GLU A 434 3.93 29.15 8.79
C GLU A 434 4.79 28.60 7.65
N VAL A 435 5.78 27.79 7.97
CA VAL A 435 6.67 27.17 6.97
C VAL A 435 5.89 26.27 5.99
N ARG A 436 4.96 25.48 6.49
CA ARG A 436 4.13 24.59 5.66
C ARG A 436 3.16 25.36 4.76
N ARG A 437 2.53 26.42 5.27
CA ARG A 437 1.64 27.29 4.47
C ARG A 437 2.38 28.02 3.35
N GLU A 438 3.58 28.55 3.62
CA GLU A 438 4.40 29.19 2.60
C GLU A 438 4.75 28.21 1.48
N SER A 439 5.17 26.99 1.83
CA SER A 439 5.48 25.94 0.87
C SER A 439 4.27 25.54 0.01
N LEU A 440 3.09 25.39 0.63
CA LEU A 440 1.86 25.06 -0.07
C LEU A 440 1.41 26.18 -1.03
N ASN A 441 1.52 27.45 -0.62
CA ASN A 441 1.19 28.58 -1.46
C ASN A 441 2.13 28.71 -2.67
N ALA A 442 3.42 28.50 -2.47
CA ALA A 442 4.41 28.49 -3.56
C ALA A 442 4.11 27.38 -4.59
N SER A 443 3.75 26.18 -4.12
CA SER A 443 3.34 25.07 -4.98
C SER A 443 2.10 25.39 -5.82
N LYS A 444 1.07 25.95 -5.20
CA LYS A 444 -0.18 26.35 -5.89
C LYS A 444 0.07 27.41 -6.97
N LEU A 445 0.92 28.39 -6.71
CA LEU A 445 1.31 29.39 -7.71
C LEU A 445 2.03 28.76 -8.90
N GLY A 446 2.95 27.81 -8.65
CA GLY A 446 3.64 27.05 -9.70
C GLY A 446 2.65 26.29 -10.59
N ILE A 447 1.69 25.57 -10.00
CA ILE A 447 0.66 24.82 -10.73
C ILE A 447 -0.20 25.75 -11.60
N GLN A 448 -0.55 26.93 -11.09
CA GLN A 448 -1.34 27.93 -11.86
C GLN A 448 -0.54 28.47 -13.05
N GLN A 449 0.75 28.74 -12.89
CA GLN A 449 1.62 29.20 -13.97
C GLN A 449 1.79 28.14 -15.06
N GLU A 450 1.98 26.89 -14.69
CA GLU A 450 2.05 25.76 -15.65
C GLU A 450 0.76 25.64 -16.46
N LYS A 451 -0.41 25.70 -15.83
CA LYS A 451 -1.72 25.67 -16.53
C LYS A 451 -1.84 26.82 -17.52
N CYS A 452 -1.48 28.03 -17.10
CA CYS A 452 -1.53 29.20 -17.97
C CYS A 452 -0.59 29.08 -19.17
N ASN A 453 0.60 28.55 -18.98
CA ASN A 453 1.58 28.31 -20.05
C ASN A 453 1.06 27.28 -21.06
N ILE A 454 0.47 26.16 -20.58
CA ILE A 454 -0.11 25.11 -21.43
C ILE A 454 -1.30 25.68 -22.24
N GLU A 455 -2.17 26.46 -21.65
CA GLU A 455 -3.30 27.11 -22.35
C GLU A 455 -2.81 28.12 -23.40
N THR A 456 -1.72 28.84 -23.09
CA THR A 456 -1.11 29.78 -24.03
C THR A 456 -0.45 29.06 -25.21
N MET A 457 0.24 27.94 -24.94
CA MET A 457 0.80 27.09 -25.99
C MET A 457 -0.28 26.45 -26.87
N LYS A 458 -1.38 25.98 -26.30
CA LYS A 458 -2.53 25.46 -27.06
C LYS A 458 -3.21 26.52 -27.89
N LYS A 459 -3.34 27.75 -27.41
CA LYS A 459 -3.87 28.89 -28.21
C LYS A 459 -2.97 29.27 -29.35
N ASN A 460 -1.64 29.20 -29.16
CA ASN A 460 -0.67 29.55 -30.22
C ASN A 460 -0.51 28.41 -31.26
N SER A 461 -0.88 27.16 -30.91
CA SER A 461 -0.89 26.03 -31.86
C SER A 461 -2.19 25.91 -32.65
N HIS A 462 -3.22 26.70 -32.34
CA HIS A 462 -4.52 26.65 -33.01
C HIS A 462 -4.67 27.60 -34.20
N THR A 463 -3.59 28.22 -34.69
CA THR A 463 -3.67 29.16 -35.86
C THR A 463 -3.53 28.49 -37.21
N ASP A 464 -3.26 27.19 -37.32
CA ASP A 464 -3.17 26.53 -38.65
C ASP A 464 -3.69 25.07 -38.65
N LEU A 465 -4.96 24.84 -38.29
CA LEU A 465 -5.63 23.60 -38.69
C LEU A 465 -7.15 23.83 -38.63
N ILE A 466 -7.66 24.49 -39.68
CA ILE A 466 -9.07 24.45 -40.03
C ILE A 466 -9.29 23.21 -40.88
N ALA A 467 -10.35 22.53 -40.55
CA ALA A 467 -11.13 21.60 -41.33
C ALA A 467 -10.68 20.13 -41.40
N GLY A 468 -11.57 19.29 -40.97
CA GLY A 468 -11.73 17.92 -41.40
C GLY A 468 -11.39 16.85 -40.37
N SER A 469 -11.96 16.91 -39.20
CA SER A 469 -12.21 15.66 -38.47
C SER A 469 -13.64 15.22 -38.84
N GLU A 470 -13.78 14.51 -39.93
CA GLU A 470 -14.84 13.52 -40.06
C GLU A 470 -14.76 12.67 -38.79
N SER A 471 -15.85 12.59 -38.04
CA SER A 471 -16.03 11.59 -36.99
C SER A 471 -15.90 10.23 -37.66
N VAL A 472 -14.69 9.67 -37.64
CA VAL A 472 -14.55 8.25 -37.87
C VAL A 472 -15.29 7.64 -36.67
N ASP A 473 -16.47 7.08 -36.94
CA ASP A 473 -17.14 6.14 -36.06
C ASP A 473 -16.12 5.00 -35.84
N ASP A 474 -15.26 5.12 -34.84
CA ASP A 474 -14.28 4.10 -34.49
C ASP A 474 -15.08 2.94 -33.89
N GLU A 475 -15.50 2.02 -34.77
CA GLU A 475 -16.26 0.82 -34.41
C GLU A 475 -15.47 0.05 -33.34
N LYS A 476 -16.09 -0.22 -32.18
CA LYS A 476 -15.44 -0.96 -31.07
C LYS A 476 -14.85 -2.27 -31.57
N GLN A 477 -13.61 -2.51 -31.20
CA GLN A 477 -12.85 -3.70 -31.56
C GLN A 477 -13.07 -4.84 -30.56
N ILE A 478 -12.95 -6.09 -31.00
CA ILE A 478 -12.92 -7.27 -30.14
C ILE A 478 -11.46 -7.63 -29.86
N HIS A 479 -11.07 -7.53 -28.57
CA HIS A 479 -9.75 -7.89 -28.08
C HIS A 479 -9.84 -9.17 -27.26
N VAL A 480 -8.99 -10.14 -27.54
CA VAL A 480 -9.07 -11.49 -26.95
C VAL A 480 -7.77 -11.83 -26.24
N LEU A 481 -7.85 -12.28 -24.98
CA LEU A 481 -6.72 -12.91 -24.28
C LEU A 481 -6.87 -14.42 -24.32
N VAL A 482 -5.78 -15.13 -24.65
CA VAL A 482 -5.72 -16.58 -24.74
C VAL A 482 -4.63 -17.15 -23.85
N SER A 483 -4.94 -18.28 -23.18
CA SER A 483 -4.08 -18.96 -22.23
C SER A 483 -3.58 -20.33 -22.71
N THR A 484 -4.14 -20.85 -23.82
CA THR A 484 -3.75 -22.14 -24.41
C THR A 484 -3.52 -22.00 -25.91
N TYR A 485 -2.79 -22.98 -26.45
CA TYR A 485 -2.49 -23.05 -27.88
C TYR A 485 -3.76 -23.21 -28.73
N GLU A 486 -4.70 -24.01 -28.26
CA GLU A 486 -5.98 -24.28 -28.93
C GLU A 486 -6.82 -23.01 -28.97
N GLN A 487 -6.91 -22.26 -27.86
CA GLN A 487 -7.60 -20.98 -27.81
C GLN A 487 -6.98 -19.95 -28.78
N CYS A 488 -5.64 -19.94 -28.87
CA CYS A 488 -4.94 -19.06 -29.79
C CYS A 488 -5.33 -19.33 -31.25
N LYS A 489 -5.39 -20.59 -31.69
CA LYS A 489 -5.85 -20.95 -33.03
C LYS A 489 -7.27 -20.47 -33.30
N VAL A 490 -8.17 -20.63 -32.33
CA VAL A 490 -9.55 -20.16 -32.47
C VAL A 490 -9.62 -18.65 -32.63
N ALA A 491 -8.87 -17.88 -31.82
CA ALA A 491 -8.83 -16.44 -31.89
C ALA A 491 -8.27 -15.93 -33.23
N LEU A 492 -7.20 -16.55 -33.71
CA LEU A 492 -6.55 -16.18 -34.97
C LEU A 492 -7.46 -16.47 -36.20
N ALA A 493 -8.20 -17.55 -36.16
CA ALA A 493 -9.10 -17.94 -37.24
C ALA A 493 -10.43 -17.15 -37.31
N ASN A 494 -10.81 -16.45 -36.20
CA ASN A 494 -12.07 -15.70 -36.16
C ASN A 494 -11.92 -14.30 -36.78
N SER A 495 -12.72 -13.96 -37.76
CA SER A 495 -12.62 -12.70 -38.54
C SER A 495 -12.99 -11.45 -37.74
N GLY A 496 -13.85 -11.57 -36.71
CA GLY A 496 -14.28 -10.45 -35.86
C GLY A 496 -13.28 -10.06 -34.78
N VAL A 497 -12.23 -10.87 -34.55
CA VAL A 497 -11.20 -10.55 -33.57
C VAL A 497 -10.15 -9.63 -34.19
N ASN A 498 -9.94 -8.45 -33.58
CA ASN A 498 -9.00 -7.43 -34.05
C ASN A 498 -7.61 -7.58 -33.36
N ARG A 499 -7.60 -7.90 -32.05
CA ARG A 499 -6.38 -8.01 -31.25
C ARG A 499 -6.37 -9.32 -30.46
N VAL A 500 -5.21 -9.99 -30.44
CA VAL A 500 -5.00 -11.21 -29.66
C VAL A 500 -3.84 -11.00 -28.68
N TYR A 501 -4.12 -11.13 -27.40
CA TYR A 501 -3.13 -11.17 -26.32
C TYR A 501 -2.76 -12.63 -26.07
N VAL A 502 -1.57 -13.03 -26.45
CA VAL A 502 -1.04 -14.38 -26.27
C VAL A 502 -0.25 -14.44 -24.96
N SER A 503 -0.54 -15.42 -24.11
CA SER A 503 0.26 -15.61 -22.89
C SER A 503 1.75 -15.82 -23.21
N GLY A 504 2.64 -15.06 -22.58
CA GLY A 504 4.08 -15.21 -22.71
C GLY A 504 4.58 -16.59 -22.31
N ASP A 505 3.93 -17.24 -21.34
CA ASP A 505 4.24 -18.61 -20.95
C ASP A 505 4.13 -19.60 -22.12
N LEU A 506 3.19 -19.40 -23.03
CA LEU A 506 3.06 -20.23 -24.23
C LEU A 506 4.21 -20.04 -25.23
N LEU A 507 4.84 -18.85 -25.20
CA LEU A 507 5.92 -18.51 -26.11
C LEU A 507 7.28 -18.99 -25.61
N LEU A 508 7.50 -19.00 -24.30
CA LEU A 508 8.73 -19.51 -23.68
C LEU A 508 8.91 -21.02 -23.92
N ASP A 509 7.80 -21.78 -24.02
CA ASP A 509 7.81 -23.22 -24.30
C ASP A 509 7.44 -23.54 -25.77
N ALA A 510 7.36 -22.51 -26.65
CA ALA A 510 6.80 -22.64 -27.98
C ALA A 510 7.76 -23.37 -28.95
N LYS A 511 7.18 -24.26 -29.77
CA LYS A 511 7.86 -24.77 -30.95
C LYS A 511 7.95 -23.68 -32.01
N SER A 512 8.99 -23.69 -32.83
CA SER A 512 9.22 -22.74 -33.93
C SER A 512 8.02 -22.59 -34.89
N GLU A 513 7.28 -23.68 -35.11
CA GLU A 513 6.06 -23.69 -35.93
C GLU A 513 4.96 -22.76 -35.38
N PHE A 514 4.79 -22.69 -34.08
CA PHE A 514 3.80 -21.78 -33.47
C PHE A 514 4.17 -20.31 -33.66
N ILE A 515 5.44 -19.96 -33.47
CA ILE A 515 5.94 -18.62 -33.71
C ILE A 515 5.77 -18.23 -35.18
N GLN A 516 6.06 -19.14 -36.13
CA GLN A 516 5.81 -18.90 -37.55
C GLN A 516 4.32 -18.68 -37.86
N HIS A 517 3.44 -19.43 -37.21
CA HIS A 517 1.99 -19.23 -37.33
C HIS A 517 1.55 -17.83 -36.86
N LEU A 518 2.06 -17.37 -35.71
CA LEU A 518 1.80 -16.01 -35.21
C LEU A 518 2.31 -14.94 -36.19
N LYS A 519 3.48 -15.11 -36.79
CA LYS A 519 4.03 -14.20 -37.82
C LYS A 519 3.13 -14.06 -39.05
N VAL A 520 2.49 -15.14 -39.49
CA VAL A 520 1.56 -15.08 -40.61
C VAL A 520 0.36 -14.23 -40.24
N PHE A 521 -0.28 -14.50 -39.11
CA PHE A 521 -1.46 -13.78 -38.67
C PHE A 521 -1.23 -12.34 -38.20
N SER A 522 0.01 -11.98 -37.84
CA SER A 522 0.36 -10.60 -37.44
C SER A 522 0.21 -9.58 -38.56
N LYS A 523 0.04 -10.04 -39.84
CA LYS A 523 -0.24 -9.19 -41.00
C LYS A 523 -1.69 -8.74 -41.04
N GLU A 524 -2.61 -9.48 -40.41
CA GLU A 524 -4.06 -9.26 -40.45
C GLU A 524 -4.62 -8.81 -39.10
N LYS A 525 -3.96 -9.21 -37.98
CA LYS A 525 -4.44 -8.96 -36.63
C LYS A 525 -3.31 -8.37 -35.77
N GLU A 526 -3.69 -7.55 -34.80
CA GLU A 526 -2.74 -7.11 -33.77
C GLU A 526 -2.44 -8.27 -32.80
N ILE A 527 -1.21 -8.75 -32.78
CA ILE A 527 -0.75 -9.75 -31.81
C ILE A 527 0.07 -9.06 -30.73
N TRP A 528 -0.27 -9.34 -29.49
CA TRP A 528 0.39 -8.78 -28.31
C TRP A 528 0.81 -9.91 -27.38
N ILE A 529 1.88 -9.71 -26.61
CA ILE A 529 2.36 -10.69 -25.64
C ILE A 529 1.91 -10.28 -24.24
N LYS A 530 1.12 -11.12 -23.56
CA LYS A 530 0.81 -10.94 -22.14
C LYS A 530 1.98 -11.41 -21.30
N THR A 531 2.57 -10.52 -20.50
CA THR A 531 3.66 -10.85 -19.59
C THR A 531 3.14 -11.51 -18.29
N SER A 532 4.06 -12.01 -17.45
CA SER A 532 3.73 -12.62 -16.16
C SER A 532 2.99 -11.65 -15.22
N GLU A 533 2.16 -12.18 -14.30
CA GLU A 533 1.48 -11.36 -13.28
C GLU A 533 2.48 -10.72 -12.30
N VAL A 534 3.60 -11.38 -12.05
CA VAL A 534 4.68 -10.92 -11.18
C VAL A 534 6.01 -11.14 -11.88
N LEU A 535 6.85 -10.13 -11.92
CA LEU A 535 8.23 -10.21 -12.41
C LEU A 535 9.18 -9.97 -11.24
N ARG A 536 10.17 -10.84 -11.07
CA ARG A 536 11.24 -10.70 -10.08
C ARG A 536 12.59 -10.68 -10.77
N ALA A 537 13.61 -10.12 -10.12
CA ALA A 537 14.94 -9.96 -10.71
C ALA A 537 15.53 -11.29 -11.25
N LYS A 538 15.23 -12.42 -10.62
CA LYS A 538 15.66 -13.77 -11.08
C LYS A 538 15.01 -14.23 -12.40
N ASP A 539 13.98 -13.54 -12.86
CA ASP A 539 13.16 -13.93 -14.02
C ASP A 539 13.35 -12.97 -15.22
N TYR A 540 14.32 -12.06 -15.17
CA TYR A 540 14.56 -11.08 -16.24
C TYR A 540 14.95 -11.74 -17.56
N ASP A 541 15.74 -12.80 -17.53
CA ASP A 541 16.15 -13.54 -18.73
C ASP A 541 14.93 -13.98 -19.56
N LYS A 542 13.84 -14.39 -18.90
CA LYS A 542 12.59 -14.78 -19.57
C LYS A 542 11.89 -13.60 -20.23
N LEU A 543 11.92 -12.42 -19.58
CA LEU A 543 11.35 -11.23 -20.19
C LEU A 543 12.22 -10.77 -21.38
N GLU A 544 13.54 -10.87 -21.30
CA GLU A 544 14.45 -10.59 -22.44
C GLU A 544 14.18 -11.52 -23.62
N GLU A 545 13.96 -12.82 -23.36
CA GLU A 545 13.55 -13.78 -24.38
C GLU A 545 12.23 -13.38 -25.05
N LEU A 546 11.21 -13.01 -24.25
CA LEU A 546 9.92 -12.53 -24.76
C LEU A 546 10.08 -11.22 -25.57
N ILE A 547 10.97 -10.31 -25.16
CA ILE A 547 11.31 -9.10 -25.92
C ILE A 547 11.91 -9.50 -27.28
N GLY A 548 12.82 -10.47 -27.29
CA GLY A 548 13.39 -11.01 -28.52
C GLY A 548 12.34 -11.54 -29.48
N ILE A 549 11.46 -12.41 -28.97
CA ILE A 549 10.34 -13.00 -29.73
C ILE A 549 9.37 -11.92 -30.21
N SER A 550 9.08 -10.91 -29.38
CA SER A 550 8.10 -9.85 -29.71
C SER A 550 8.48 -9.08 -30.98
N LYS A 551 9.79 -8.83 -31.19
CA LYS A 551 10.31 -8.09 -32.36
C LYS A 551 9.95 -8.74 -33.69
N GLU A 552 9.62 -10.03 -33.68
CA GLU A 552 9.35 -10.80 -34.88
C GLU A 552 7.91 -10.61 -35.42
N PHE A 553 6.95 -10.36 -34.53
CA PHE A 553 5.54 -10.31 -34.91
C PHE A 553 4.64 -9.50 -33.98
N ALA A 554 5.04 -9.19 -32.73
CA ALA A 554 4.13 -8.57 -31.79
C ALA A 554 4.09 -7.05 -31.95
N LYS A 555 2.91 -6.47 -31.82
CA LYS A 555 2.70 -5.02 -31.77
C LYS A 555 3.21 -4.41 -30.46
N GLY A 556 3.07 -5.16 -29.38
CA GLY A 556 3.45 -4.72 -28.04
C GLY A 556 3.25 -5.77 -26.96
N MET A 557 3.32 -5.33 -25.72
CA MET A 557 3.16 -6.16 -24.53
C MET A 557 2.02 -5.71 -23.64
N LEU A 558 1.22 -6.66 -23.15
CA LEU A 558 0.23 -6.46 -22.10
C LEU A 558 0.86 -6.76 -20.76
N ILE A 559 1.03 -5.73 -19.92
CA ILE A 559 1.74 -5.83 -18.65
C ILE A 559 0.79 -5.87 -17.46
N SER A 560 1.13 -6.63 -16.43
CA SER A 560 0.34 -6.80 -15.20
C SER A 560 1.01 -6.21 -13.95
N ASN A 561 2.22 -5.65 -14.05
CA ASN A 561 2.96 -5.11 -12.90
C ASN A 561 3.94 -3.99 -13.31
N LEU A 562 4.31 -3.15 -12.35
CA LEU A 562 5.22 -2.02 -12.56
C LEU A 562 6.64 -2.45 -12.90
N GLU A 563 7.12 -3.57 -12.38
CA GLU A 563 8.48 -4.04 -12.66
C GLU A 563 8.67 -4.35 -14.13
N THR A 564 7.67 -5.01 -14.75
CA THR A 564 7.71 -5.28 -16.19
C THR A 564 7.73 -3.97 -17.00
N TYR A 565 6.86 -2.99 -16.66
CA TYR A 565 6.86 -1.70 -17.35
C TYR A 565 8.23 -1.02 -17.24
N SER A 566 8.76 -0.96 -16.02
CA SER A 566 10.02 -0.27 -15.74
C SER A 566 11.19 -0.96 -16.44
N PHE A 567 11.22 -2.29 -16.45
CA PHE A 567 12.21 -3.07 -17.19
C PHE A 567 12.18 -2.70 -18.68
N LEU A 568 10.99 -2.72 -19.31
CA LEU A 568 10.81 -2.35 -20.72
C LEU A 568 11.31 -0.91 -21.01
N LYS A 569 10.96 0.05 -20.13
CA LYS A 569 11.38 1.45 -20.21
C LYS A 569 12.91 1.57 -20.22
N TYR A 570 13.59 0.98 -19.25
CA TYR A 570 15.05 1.12 -19.11
C TYR A 570 15.86 0.26 -20.06
N HIS A 571 15.23 -0.72 -20.74
CA HIS A 571 15.83 -1.51 -21.84
C HIS A 571 15.45 -0.97 -23.23
N ASN A 572 14.88 0.24 -23.30
CA ASN A 572 14.51 0.91 -24.54
C ASN A 572 13.64 0.04 -25.46
N TYR A 573 12.64 -0.63 -24.88
CA TYR A 573 11.68 -1.41 -25.66
C TYR A 573 10.91 -0.50 -26.59
N THR A 574 10.90 -0.81 -27.89
CA THR A 574 10.28 0.01 -28.95
C THR A 574 8.85 -0.39 -29.27
N GLY A 575 8.36 -1.53 -28.77
CA GLY A 575 6.97 -1.96 -28.94
C GLY A 575 6.02 -1.18 -28.02
N GLN A 576 4.73 -1.28 -28.31
CA GLN A 576 3.70 -0.61 -27.52
C GLN A 576 3.45 -1.37 -26.19
N VAL A 577 2.85 -0.66 -25.21
CA VAL A 577 2.48 -1.22 -23.91
C VAL A 577 0.98 -1.07 -23.70
N ALA A 578 0.33 -2.14 -23.23
CA ALA A 578 -1.06 -2.14 -22.74
C ALA A 578 -1.08 -2.55 -21.26
N LEU A 579 -2.02 -2.00 -20.48
CA LEU A 579 -2.11 -2.23 -19.05
C LEU A 579 -3.21 -3.25 -18.72
N ASN A 580 -2.89 -4.21 -17.85
CA ASN A 580 -3.79 -5.27 -17.42
C ASN A 580 -4.30 -5.03 -15.98
N TYR A 581 -5.01 -5.97 -15.39
CA TYR A 581 -5.76 -5.94 -14.13
C TYR A 581 -5.09 -5.23 -12.95
N HIS A 582 -3.79 -5.43 -12.73
CA HIS A 582 -3.09 -4.97 -11.52
C HIS A 582 -2.23 -3.71 -11.74
N VAL A 583 -2.32 -3.09 -12.93
CA VAL A 583 -1.82 -1.75 -13.18
C VAL A 583 -3.03 -0.81 -13.17
N TYR A 584 -3.32 -0.29 -12.00
CA TYR A 584 -4.59 0.37 -11.70
C TYR A 584 -4.71 1.78 -12.30
N THR A 585 -5.83 2.03 -12.99
CA THR A 585 -6.22 3.33 -13.58
C THR A 585 -7.58 3.77 -13.00
N TRP A 586 -7.63 4.02 -11.70
CA TRP A 586 -8.88 4.25 -10.95
C TRP A 586 -9.38 5.70 -10.99
N ASN A 587 -8.58 6.63 -11.48
CA ASN A 587 -8.89 8.06 -11.51
C ASN A 587 -8.18 8.74 -12.68
N GLN A 588 -8.60 9.95 -13.00
CA GLN A 588 -8.04 10.72 -14.12
C GLN A 588 -6.55 11.04 -13.97
N GLU A 589 -6.04 11.22 -12.74
CA GLU A 589 -4.61 11.44 -12.52
C GLU A 589 -3.79 10.18 -12.82
N SER A 590 -4.29 8.98 -12.47
CA SER A 590 -3.63 7.73 -12.86
C SER A 590 -3.70 7.47 -14.37
N MET A 591 -4.79 7.83 -15.04
CA MET A 591 -4.90 7.77 -16.50
C MET A 591 -3.92 8.74 -17.16
N LYS A 592 -3.84 9.98 -16.67
CA LYS A 592 -2.87 10.97 -17.14
C LYS A 592 -1.42 10.52 -16.94
N PHE A 593 -1.12 9.86 -15.83
CA PHE A 593 0.20 9.27 -15.60
C PHE A 593 0.60 8.28 -16.72
N TRP A 594 -0.37 7.52 -17.26
CA TRP A 594 -0.17 6.52 -18.30
C TRP A 594 -0.42 7.03 -19.74
N GLU A 595 -0.85 8.28 -19.92
CA GLU A 595 -1.30 8.82 -21.20
C GLU A 595 -0.28 8.65 -22.33
N ASP A 596 0.98 9.02 -22.09
CA ASP A 596 2.07 8.91 -23.06
C ASP A 596 2.81 7.57 -22.98
N LYS A 597 2.48 6.71 -22.02
CA LYS A 597 3.23 5.49 -21.70
C LYS A 597 2.52 4.22 -22.12
N ALA A 598 1.18 4.26 -22.27
CA ALA A 598 0.37 3.11 -22.62
C ALA A 598 -0.55 3.38 -23.81
N GLN A 599 -0.68 2.38 -24.68
CA GLN A 599 -1.57 2.41 -25.85
C GLN A 599 -3.02 2.08 -25.50
N SER A 600 -3.24 1.23 -24.52
CA SER A 600 -4.56 0.90 -23.98
C SER A 600 -4.45 0.43 -22.52
N PHE A 601 -5.57 0.45 -21.81
CA PHE A 601 -5.65 -0.03 -20.45
C PHE A 601 -7.01 -0.66 -20.16
N LEU A 602 -7.00 -1.72 -19.37
CA LEU A 602 -8.21 -2.37 -18.90
C LEU A 602 -8.89 -1.50 -17.85
N MET A 603 -10.17 -1.18 -18.06
CA MET A 603 -10.97 -0.46 -17.07
C MET A 603 -11.08 -1.26 -15.77
N PRO A 604 -11.01 -0.58 -14.60
CA PRO A 604 -11.02 -1.27 -13.31
C PRO A 604 -12.26 -2.15 -13.12
N VAL A 605 -12.03 -3.44 -12.89
CA VAL A 605 -13.11 -4.43 -12.73
C VAL A 605 -13.90 -4.31 -11.41
N GLU A 606 -13.42 -3.51 -10.48
CA GLU A 606 -14.10 -3.19 -9.23
C GLU A 606 -14.95 -1.91 -9.30
N CYS A 607 -14.95 -1.18 -10.44
CA CYS A 607 -15.77 -0.01 -10.67
C CYS A 607 -17.12 -0.39 -11.28
N ASN A 608 -18.15 0.44 -11.00
CA ASN A 608 -19.47 0.31 -11.61
C ASN A 608 -19.57 1.13 -12.90
N ILE A 609 -20.70 0.97 -13.62
CA ILE A 609 -20.94 1.67 -14.88
C ILE A 609 -20.90 3.21 -14.77
N HIS A 610 -21.35 3.78 -13.66
CA HIS A 610 -21.31 5.23 -13.45
C HIS A 610 -19.87 5.73 -13.25
N GLU A 611 -19.06 4.96 -12.53
CA GLU A 611 -17.64 5.23 -12.35
C GLU A 611 -16.90 5.10 -13.69
N TRP A 612 -17.21 4.08 -14.51
CA TRP A 612 -16.67 3.96 -15.87
C TRP A 612 -17.03 5.16 -16.75
N LYS A 613 -18.29 5.65 -16.71
CA LYS A 613 -18.71 6.85 -17.45
C LYS A 613 -17.92 8.10 -17.07
N ASN A 614 -17.51 8.23 -15.80
CA ASN A 614 -16.70 9.35 -15.33
C ASN A 614 -15.20 9.20 -15.66
N LEU A 615 -14.78 8.00 -16.02
CA LEU A 615 -13.39 7.64 -16.33
C LEU A 615 -13.19 7.24 -17.80
N GLN A 616 -14.22 7.36 -18.66
CA GLN A 616 -14.12 6.94 -20.05
C GLN A 616 -12.97 7.66 -20.77
N ASN A 617 -12.30 6.93 -21.67
CA ASN A 617 -11.13 7.38 -22.39
C ASN A 617 -10.97 6.54 -23.66
N GLU A 618 -10.53 7.14 -24.76
CA GLU A 618 -10.32 6.46 -26.06
C GLU A 618 -9.43 5.21 -25.98
N LYS A 619 -8.53 5.13 -25.01
CA LYS A 619 -7.61 3.99 -24.79
C LYS A 619 -8.20 2.87 -23.92
N ALA A 620 -9.43 3.04 -23.42
CA ALA A 620 -10.05 2.09 -22.50
C ALA A 620 -10.46 0.78 -23.21
N GLU A 621 -10.19 -0.35 -22.53
CA GLU A 621 -10.74 -1.67 -22.85
C GLU A 621 -11.71 -2.10 -21.72
N TYR A 622 -12.87 -2.62 -22.09
CA TYR A 622 -13.90 -3.06 -21.14
C TYR A 622 -13.98 -4.58 -21.09
N LEU A 623 -13.73 -5.17 -19.92
CA LEU A 623 -13.87 -6.62 -19.75
C LEU A 623 -15.34 -7.03 -19.85
N CYS A 624 -15.71 -7.63 -20.98
CA CYS A 624 -17.07 -8.09 -21.26
C CYS A 624 -17.26 -9.58 -20.98
N TYR A 625 -16.19 -10.39 -21.04
CA TYR A 625 -16.20 -11.81 -20.70
C TYR A 625 -14.84 -12.25 -20.13
N GLY A 626 -14.88 -13.13 -19.12
CA GLY A 626 -13.70 -13.85 -18.65
C GLY A 626 -13.67 -14.13 -17.14
N LYS A 627 -12.89 -15.11 -16.75
CA LYS A 627 -12.67 -15.42 -15.33
C LYS A 627 -11.66 -14.45 -14.73
N ILE A 628 -12.10 -13.69 -13.74
CA ILE A 628 -11.25 -12.72 -13.04
C ILE A 628 -10.13 -13.42 -12.27
N PRO A 629 -8.85 -12.98 -12.37
CA PRO A 629 -7.75 -13.42 -11.52
C PRO A 629 -7.92 -12.86 -10.11
N MET A 630 -8.63 -13.59 -9.25
CA MET A 630 -9.03 -13.10 -7.93
C MET A 630 -7.88 -12.98 -6.94
N MET A 631 -6.80 -13.73 -7.11
CA MET A 631 -5.65 -13.70 -6.21
C MET A 631 -4.38 -14.16 -6.93
N VAL A 632 -3.32 -13.37 -6.83
CA VAL A 632 -1.96 -13.75 -7.25
C VAL A 632 -1.13 -13.99 -6.01
N THR A 633 -0.45 -15.16 -5.91
CA THR A 633 0.27 -15.55 -4.70
C THR A 633 1.60 -16.26 -4.99
N ALA A 634 2.63 -15.94 -4.21
CA ALA A 634 3.90 -16.66 -4.20
C ALA A 634 3.76 -18.08 -3.59
N ASN A 635 2.71 -18.31 -2.80
CA ASN A 635 2.45 -19.61 -2.20
C ASN A 635 1.87 -20.58 -3.24
N CYS A 636 2.47 -21.76 -3.33
CA CYS A 636 2.03 -22.80 -4.26
C CYS A 636 1.24 -23.87 -3.51
N ILE A 637 -0.04 -24.09 -3.91
CA ILE A 637 -0.90 -25.11 -3.27
C ILE A 637 -0.33 -26.52 -3.43
N ARG A 638 0.32 -26.84 -4.56
CA ARG A 638 1.02 -28.12 -4.77
C ARG A 638 2.18 -28.30 -3.78
N LYS A 639 2.99 -27.26 -3.58
CA LYS A 639 4.11 -27.31 -2.64
C LYS A 639 3.65 -27.42 -1.19
N THR A 640 2.57 -26.73 -0.84
CA THR A 640 1.91 -26.83 0.46
C THR A 640 1.44 -28.26 0.74
N LYS A 641 1.01 -29.01 -0.30
CA LYS A 641 0.58 -30.41 -0.21
C LYS A 641 1.69 -31.44 -0.48
N GLY A 642 2.94 -31.01 -0.70
CA GLY A 642 4.06 -31.90 -1.01
C GLY A 642 4.03 -32.51 -2.42
N ALA A 643 3.25 -31.93 -3.34
CA ALA A 643 3.01 -32.46 -4.69
C ALA A 643 3.67 -31.61 -5.81
N CYS A 644 4.69 -30.82 -5.50
CA CYS A 644 5.41 -30.02 -6.50
C CYS A 644 6.16 -30.92 -7.49
N ARG A 645 5.91 -30.75 -8.81
CA ARG A 645 6.51 -31.54 -9.90
C ARG A 645 7.18 -30.70 -10.97
N ASN A 646 7.15 -29.37 -10.87
CA ASN A 646 7.66 -28.42 -11.87
C ASN A 646 7.15 -28.72 -13.30
N LEU A 647 5.83 -28.65 -13.49
CA LEU A 647 5.12 -29.04 -14.72
C LEU A 647 4.84 -27.87 -15.70
N GLY A 648 5.60 -26.75 -15.64
CA GLY A 648 5.28 -25.56 -16.45
C GLY A 648 4.02 -24.88 -15.96
N VAL A 649 3.11 -24.50 -16.87
CA VAL A 649 1.82 -23.89 -16.54
C VAL A 649 0.70 -24.91 -16.62
N SER A 650 -0.13 -24.99 -15.57
CA SER A 650 -1.27 -25.93 -15.49
C SER A 650 -2.50 -25.27 -14.86
N PHE A 651 -3.69 -25.61 -15.36
CA PHE A 651 -5.02 -25.20 -14.86
C PHE A 651 -5.83 -26.37 -14.25
N GLU A 652 -5.21 -27.52 -14.04
CA GLU A 652 -5.92 -28.72 -13.56
C GLU A 652 -6.28 -28.66 -12.08
N ASP A 653 -5.57 -27.85 -11.31
CA ASP A 653 -5.77 -27.74 -9.87
C ASP A 653 -6.94 -26.81 -9.52
N SER A 654 -7.53 -27.05 -8.36
CA SER A 654 -8.59 -26.20 -7.82
C SER A 654 -8.60 -26.21 -6.30
N ILE A 655 -9.26 -25.20 -5.75
CA ILE A 655 -9.68 -25.16 -4.35
C ILE A 655 -11.19 -25.14 -4.29
N THR A 656 -11.77 -25.80 -3.30
CA THR A 656 -13.22 -25.83 -3.08
C THR A 656 -13.52 -25.30 -1.69
N ASP A 657 -14.47 -24.38 -1.60
CA ASP A 657 -14.89 -23.80 -0.33
C ASP A 657 -15.93 -24.69 0.41
N ARG A 658 -16.36 -24.26 1.58
CA ARG A 658 -17.38 -24.94 2.40
C ARG A 658 -18.78 -25.03 1.74
N TYR A 659 -19.04 -24.23 0.71
CA TYR A 659 -20.29 -24.25 -0.06
C TYR A 659 -20.19 -25.09 -1.33
N GLN A 660 -19.10 -25.82 -1.49
CA GLN A 660 -18.76 -26.63 -2.67
C GLN A 660 -18.53 -25.78 -3.93
N THR A 661 -18.21 -24.51 -3.77
CA THR A 661 -17.81 -23.65 -4.89
C THR A 661 -16.36 -23.92 -5.24
N GLY A 662 -16.12 -24.33 -6.48
CA GLY A 662 -14.77 -24.65 -7.01
C GLY A 662 -14.12 -23.43 -7.66
N PHE A 663 -12.90 -23.11 -7.25
CA PHE A 663 -12.07 -22.06 -7.84
C PHE A 663 -10.88 -22.68 -8.54
N LYS A 664 -10.73 -22.47 -9.84
CA LYS A 664 -9.58 -22.96 -10.59
C LYS A 664 -8.30 -22.24 -10.15
N VAL A 665 -7.22 -22.99 -10.10
CA VAL A 665 -5.91 -22.46 -9.73
C VAL A 665 -4.93 -22.73 -10.87
N GLN A 666 -4.44 -21.65 -11.48
CA GLN A 666 -3.31 -21.73 -12.39
C GLN A 666 -2.03 -21.89 -11.57
N ILE A 667 -1.32 -22.97 -11.81
CA ILE A 667 0.03 -23.18 -11.32
C ILE A 667 0.99 -22.66 -12.40
N ASN A 668 1.76 -21.63 -12.10
CA ASN A 668 2.79 -21.12 -12.98
C ASN A 668 4.17 -21.48 -12.40
N CYS A 669 4.79 -22.56 -12.92
CA CYS A 669 6.11 -22.98 -12.50
C CYS A 669 7.24 -22.16 -13.13
N ASN A 670 7.00 -21.50 -14.27
CA ASN A 670 7.99 -20.66 -14.95
C ASN A 670 8.45 -19.51 -14.04
N TYR A 671 7.50 -18.90 -13.30
CA TYR A 671 7.75 -17.78 -12.38
C TYR A 671 7.53 -18.16 -10.91
N CYS A 672 7.08 -19.39 -10.62
CA CYS A 672 6.82 -19.93 -9.29
C CYS A 672 5.79 -19.11 -8.48
N TYR A 673 4.61 -18.86 -9.08
CA TYR A 673 3.43 -18.30 -8.42
C TYR A 673 2.16 -19.04 -8.81
N ASN A 674 1.07 -18.82 -8.06
CA ASN A 674 -0.26 -19.31 -8.41
C ASN A 674 -1.24 -18.15 -8.64
N VAL A 675 -2.22 -18.38 -9.54
CA VAL A 675 -3.37 -17.49 -9.72
C VAL A 675 -4.64 -18.25 -9.41
N ILE A 676 -5.45 -17.74 -8.50
CA ILE A 676 -6.78 -18.28 -8.19
C ILE A 676 -7.80 -17.47 -8.98
N TYR A 677 -8.55 -18.14 -9.86
CA TYR A 677 -9.58 -17.51 -10.68
C TYR A 677 -10.97 -17.60 -10.04
N ASN A 678 -11.86 -16.71 -10.44
CA ASN A 678 -13.27 -16.79 -10.04
C ASN A 678 -13.89 -18.12 -10.51
N SER A 679 -14.85 -18.62 -9.75
CA SER A 679 -15.58 -19.88 -10.05
C SER A 679 -16.34 -19.82 -11.36
N VAL A 680 -16.97 -18.66 -11.63
CA VAL A 680 -17.73 -18.38 -12.84
C VAL A 680 -17.13 -17.19 -13.60
N PRO A 681 -17.32 -17.09 -14.92
CA PRO A 681 -16.87 -15.92 -15.66
C PRO A 681 -17.63 -14.65 -15.26
N ASN A 682 -16.95 -13.52 -15.27
CA ASN A 682 -17.60 -12.23 -15.41
C ASN A 682 -18.17 -12.13 -16.83
N SER A 683 -19.46 -11.84 -16.99
CA SER A 683 -20.05 -11.67 -18.31
C SER A 683 -21.04 -10.52 -18.32
N LEU A 684 -20.78 -9.55 -19.19
CA LEU A 684 -21.58 -8.33 -19.31
C LEU A 684 -22.43 -8.35 -20.60
N HIS A 685 -22.69 -9.53 -21.17
CA HIS A 685 -23.46 -9.68 -22.43
C HIS A 685 -24.83 -9.02 -22.38
N GLN A 686 -25.50 -8.99 -21.23
CA GLN A 686 -26.79 -8.30 -21.06
C GLN A 686 -26.67 -6.76 -21.02
N ASN A 687 -25.46 -6.23 -20.93
CA ASN A 687 -25.20 -4.81 -20.74
C ASN A 687 -24.40 -4.21 -21.93
N LEU A 688 -24.22 -4.97 -23.02
CA LEU A 688 -23.40 -4.57 -24.17
C LEU A 688 -23.87 -3.25 -24.77
N GLU A 689 -25.20 -3.03 -24.89
CA GLU A 689 -25.74 -1.79 -25.40
C GLU A 689 -25.23 -0.54 -24.68
N GLN A 690 -25.04 -0.64 -23.36
CA GLN A 690 -24.50 0.47 -22.57
C GLN A 690 -22.98 0.60 -22.74
N ILE A 691 -22.28 -0.53 -22.86
CA ILE A 691 -20.81 -0.56 -22.91
C ILE A 691 -20.30 -0.08 -24.28
N VAL A 692 -20.96 -0.45 -25.38
CA VAL A 692 -20.54 -0.02 -26.72
C VAL A 692 -20.69 1.50 -26.92
N LYS A 693 -21.57 2.15 -26.14
CA LYS A 693 -21.76 3.60 -26.15
C LYS A 693 -20.70 4.37 -25.32
N LEU A 694 -19.90 3.68 -24.49
CA LEU A 694 -18.81 4.32 -23.76
C LEU A 694 -17.68 4.63 -24.74
N GLU A 695 -16.93 5.70 -24.48
CA GLU A 695 -15.68 5.94 -25.17
C GLU A 695 -14.67 4.82 -24.84
N GLY A 696 -13.90 4.35 -25.82
CA GLY A 696 -12.90 3.31 -25.59
C GLY A 696 -12.67 2.43 -26.80
N LYS A 697 -11.51 1.79 -26.82
CA LYS A 697 -10.96 1.07 -27.96
C LYS A 697 -11.62 -0.28 -28.20
N GLY A 698 -11.91 -1.06 -27.14
CA GLY A 698 -12.32 -2.43 -27.36
C GLY A 698 -13.13 -3.08 -26.24
N LEU A 699 -13.85 -4.13 -26.67
CA LEU A 699 -14.45 -5.14 -25.81
C LEU A 699 -13.41 -6.22 -25.55
N ARG A 700 -13.05 -6.43 -24.29
CA ARG A 700 -12.07 -7.42 -23.87
C ARG A 700 -12.75 -8.74 -23.50
N LEU A 701 -12.27 -9.85 -24.07
CA LEU A 701 -12.71 -11.21 -23.78
C LEU A 701 -11.51 -12.04 -23.34
N ASP A 702 -11.47 -12.49 -22.07
CA ASP A 702 -10.35 -13.22 -21.50
C ASP A 702 -10.68 -14.72 -21.34
N PHE A 703 -10.03 -15.55 -22.14
CA PHE A 703 -10.18 -17.01 -22.09
C PHE A 703 -9.06 -17.64 -21.29
N THR A 704 -9.43 -18.50 -20.34
CA THR A 704 -8.50 -19.19 -19.44
C THR A 704 -8.67 -20.71 -19.51
N THR A 705 -9.84 -21.21 -19.13
CA THR A 705 -10.13 -22.66 -19.02
C THR A 705 -11.22 -23.11 -19.98
N GLU A 706 -11.71 -22.23 -20.81
CA GLU A 706 -12.74 -22.50 -21.80
C GLU A 706 -12.21 -23.43 -22.91
N SER A 707 -13.00 -24.40 -23.30
CA SER A 707 -12.71 -25.28 -24.46
C SER A 707 -12.81 -24.53 -25.78
N GLU A 708 -12.23 -25.08 -26.85
CA GLU A 708 -12.36 -24.51 -28.21
C GLU A 708 -13.81 -24.29 -28.62
N ARG A 709 -14.70 -25.23 -28.27
CA ARG A 709 -16.11 -25.14 -28.59
C ARG A 709 -16.81 -23.97 -27.90
N GLU A 710 -16.57 -23.86 -26.59
CA GLU A 710 -17.13 -22.75 -25.79
C GLU A 710 -16.61 -21.40 -26.30
N MET A 711 -15.31 -21.29 -26.54
CA MET A 711 -14.69 -20.09 -27.07
C MET A 711 -15.27 -19.67 -28.42
N LYS A 712 -15.44 -20.64 -29.37
CA LYS A 712 -16.03 -20.37 -30.68
C LYS A 712 -17.46 -19.82 -30.56
N GLN A 713 -18.29 -20.42 -29.69
CA GLN A 713 -19.66 -19.96 -29.45
C GLN A 713 -19.69 -18.53 -28.89
N ILE A 714 -18.84 -18.24 -27.93
CA ILE A 714 -18.75 -16.90 -27.32
C ILE A 714 -18.29 -15.87 -28.36
N LEU A 715 -17.22 -16.14 -29.09
CA LEU A 715 -16.72 -15.23 -30.13
C LEU A 715 -17.76 -14.95 -31.21
N GLN A 716 -18.47 -15.97 -31.71
CA GLN A 716 -19.50 -15.82 -32.70
C GLN A 716 -20.64 -14.92 -32.19
N ALA A 717 -21.09 -15.09 -30.96
CA ALA A 717 -22.14 -14.26 -30.38
C ALA A 717 -21.70 -12.79 -30.22
N TYR A 718 -20.47 -12.53 -29.78
CA TYR A 718 -19.95 -11.16 -29.71
C TYR A 718 -19.75 -10.54 -31.10
N GLU A 719 -19.26 -11.30 -32.08
CA GLU A 719 -19.12 -10.86 -33.48
C GLU A 719 -20.50 -10.53 -34.10
N GLU A 720 -21.50 -11.38 -33.87
CA GLU A 720 -22.87 -11.15 -34.31
C GLU A 720 -23.44 -9.88 -33.67
N TYR A 721 -23.26 -9.73 -32.35
CA TYR A 721 -23.71 -8.53 -31.64
C TYR A 721 -23.10 -7.25 -32.24
N MET A 722 -21.82 -7.26 -32.54
CA MET A 722 -21.12 -6.10 -33.11
C MET A 722 -21.65 -5.75 -34.52
N LYS A 723 -22.10 -6.75 -35.31
CA LYS A 723 -22.62 -6.55 -36.65
C LYS A 723 -24.07 -6.08 -36.70
N VAL A 724 -24.92 -6.64 -35.83
CA VAL A 724 -26.38 -6.44 -35.93
C VAL A 724 -27.03 -5.86 -34.66
N GLY A 725 -26.27 -5.63 -33.61
CA GLY A 725 -26.74 -5.08 -32.32
C GLY A 725 -27.47 -6.08 -31.43
N THR A 726 -27.63 -7.33 -31.84
CA THR A 726 -28.28 -8.41 -31.08
C THR A 726 -27.56 -9.73 -31.32
N ALA A 727 -27.54 -10.61 -30.32
CA ALA A 727 -27.06 -11.99 -30.47
C ALA A 727 -27.63 -12.88 -29.35
N ASP A 728 -27.61 -14.20 -29.57
CA ASP A 728 -28.02 -15.18 -28.57
C ASP A 728 -26.87 -15.52 -27.63
N PHE A 729 -27.02 -15.19 -26.36
CA PHE A 729 -26.08 -15.54 -25.26
C PHE A 729 -26.69 -16.55 -24.30
N SER A 730 -27.79 -17.22 -24.61
CA SER A 730 -28.51 -18.15 -23.73
C SER A 730 -27.66 -19.38 -23.27
N PHE A 731 -26.59 -19.66 -24.00
CA PHE A 731 -25.65 -20.72 -23.65
C PHE A 731 -24.74 -20.35 -22.47
N ILE A 732 -24.58 -19.05 -22.11
CA ILE A 732 -23.86 -18.60 -20.91
C ILE A 732 -24.81 -18.69 -19.71
N LYS A 733 -24.89 -19.88 -19.08
CA LYS A 733 -25.83 -20.15 -18.01
C LYS A 733 -25.35 -19.65 -16.63
N GLU A 734 -24.06 -19.83 -16.34
CA GLU A 734 -23.46 -19.48 -15.05
C GLU A 734 -22.46 -18.35 -15.24
N TYR A 735 -22.76 -17.18 -14.69
CA TYR A 735 -21.90 -16.00 -14.76
C TYR A 735 -22.18 -15.03 -13.63
N THR A 736 -21.29 -14.07 -13.47
CA THR A 736 -21.49 -12.89 -12.61
C THR A 736 -21.33 -11.61 -13.42
N THR A 737 -22.01 -10.54 -13.03
CA THR A 737 -21.75 -9.19 -13.56
C THR A 737 -20.69 -8.46 -12.74
N GLY A 738 -20.05 -9.13 -11.77
CA GLY A 738 -19.06 -8.52 -10.90
C GLY A 738 -19.56 -7.25 -10.23
N HIS A 739 -18.77 -6.21 -10.31
CA HIS A 739 -19.06 -4.90 -9.71
C HIS A 739 -19.78 -3.92 -10.64
N TYR A 740 -20.12 -4.32 -11.87
CA TYR A 740 -20.71 -3.45 -12.91
C TYR A 740 -21.91 -2.62 -12.40
N LYS A 741 -22.78 -3.20 -11.56
CA LYS A 741 -23.98 -2.51 -11.05
C LYS A 741 -23.72 -1.66 -9.78
N LYS A 742 -22.92 -2.15 -8.84
CA LYS A 742 -22.79 -1.55 -7.49
C LYS A 742 -21.43 -0.96 -7.20
N GLY A 743 -20.37 -1.40 -7.90
CA GLY A 743 -18.99 -1.06 -7.53
C GLY A 743 -18.52 -1.79 -6.27
N ALA A 744 -17.21 -1.78 -6.03
CA ALA A 744 -16.64 -2.27 -4.78
C ALA A 744 -16.75 -1.23 -3.67
N LEU A 745 -17.05 -1.71 -2.46
CA LEU A 745 -17.11 -0.90 -1.25
C LEU A 745 -15.72 -0.54 -0.76
#